data_c40c79e2479b3084b348d0f96acc744d
#
_entry.id   c40c79e2479b3084b348d0f96acc744d
#
_cell.length_a   1.000
_cell.length_b   1.000
_cell.length_c   1.000
_cell.angle_alpha   90.00
_cell.angle_beta   90.00
_cell.angle_gamma   90.00
#
_symmetry.space_group_name_H-M   'P 1'
#
loop_
_entity.id
_entity.type
_entity.pdbx_description
1 polymer ?
#
loop_
_entity_poly.entity_id
_entity_poly.type
_entity_poly.pdbx_seq_one_letter_code
_entity_poly.pdbx_strand_id
1 'polypeptide(L)'
;MKRAICLAAVLAFVSCANRWQEIPMEGYILVKQSRGAELGYSPESGVSLLVRDGFVFKDLNRNGEVDIYEDWRRSLSERAEDLAASLSIDEIAGLMLYSEHQAVPTDSAGYWSSTYNGVSLSRSGLPHSAVSDKQKQFLSEDNLRAVLMVRAESPRIAAEWNNNLQAFCEGIGHGVPVNISSDPRHEAEAFAEFNAGSGGKISQWPCQLGLAATFDPELVREFGRIASSEYRALGIATALSPQADLGTEPRWFRFYGTFGEDPVLARDMVKAYVDGFQTSEGKDRIEGAWGYESVNCMTKHWPGGGSGEGGRDAHYCFGKYSVYPGNNLEEQLVPFLGGAFDLEDGTGCTSAIMPYYTISYGIDPSGRNVGNSYSGYIINDLLRDKYGYDGVVCTDWAITHDYQKVEDATGKCWGYENATEAERHFAVLEAGVDQFGGNNAKQPVLDAYRLWVEKYGEVSAQERFRKSARRLLMNMFRTGLFDNPYVDPARTEKLVGCPEFMARGFNAQLRSVVMVKNRNAVLPQPARAKVWFPQIHKLPSKGFFGNANGDDSWEFPMDTALVARYFDLAATPEEADFAFVYANEPQGGHGYDVADRDAGGNGYVPISLQYEDYTASSARPESIAGGDPLEPSSNRGYRGKTVSTSNRGDMEAVIEARRVMGDKPVIVAVSVLRPFVPAEIEPYADGLLVAINVQHQAVLEIISGRFEPQGLLPMQLPASMTAVEEQCEDRPHDMECYRDSEGNVYDFAFGMNWSGVISDDRVKRYSR
;
A
#
# COMPACT_ATOMS: atom_id res chain seq x y z
N MET A 1 -8.99 21.88 -58.55
CA MET A 1 -9.07 21.11 -57.31
C MET A 1 -8.60 21.99 -56.17
N LYS A 2 -9.56 22.59 -55.43
CA LYS A 2 -9.33 23.58 -54.39
C LYS A 2 -9.37 22.85 -53.04
N ARG A 3 -8.25 22.90 -52.32
CA ARG A 3 -8.21 22.47 -50.89
C ARG A 3 -8.84 23.57 -50.05
N ALA A 4 -9.93 23.25 -49.36
CA ALA A 4 -10.50 24.08 -48.32
C ALA A 4 -9.72 23.89 -47.03
N ILE A 5 -9.04 24.92 -46.57
CA ILE A 5 -8.45 25.00 -45.23
C ILE A 5 -9.52 25.62 -44.34
N CYS A 6 -10.10 24.85 -43.45
CA CYS A 6 -10.95 25.40 -42.37
C CYS A 6 -10.02 26.02 -41.32
N LEU A 7 -9.95 27.34 -41.32
CA LEU A 7 -9.37 28.14 -40.25
C LEU A 7 -10.46 28.24 -39.15
N ALA A 8 -10.28 27.56 -38.03
CA ALA A 8 -11.07 27.80 -36.83
C ALA A 8 -10.64 29.14 -36.24
N ALA A 9 -11.47 30.15 -36.42
CA ALA A 9 -11.27 31.44 -35.78
C ALA A 9 -11.64 31.32 -34.31
N VAL A 10 -10.66 31.35 -33.42
CA VAL A 10 -10.86 31.52 -31.98
C VAL A 10 -11.32 32.98 -31.79
N LEU A 11 -12.60 33.17 -31.56
CA LEU A 11 -13.17 34.44 -31.11
C LEU A 11 -12.83 34.60 -29.63
N ALA A 12 -11.71 35.25 -29.34
CA ALA A 12 -11.41 35.76 -28.01
C ALA A 12 -12.33 36.98 -27.75
N PHE A 13 -13.39 36.78 -27.01
CA PHE A 13 -14.14 37.89 -26.43
C PHE A 13 -13.33 38.50 -25.29
N VAL A 14 -12.57 39.56 -25.57
CA VAL A 14 -11.92 40.38 -24.54
C VAL A 14 -12.99 41.32 -23.98
N SER A 15 -13.65 40.91 -22.92
CA SER A 15 -14.44 41.83 -22.09
C SER A 15 -13.49 42.51 -21.11
N CYS A 16 -13.34 43.83 -21.24
CA CYS A 16 -12.44 44.68 -20.42
C CYS A 16 -12.89 44.86 -18.95
N ALA A 17 -13.53 43.88 -18.33
CA ALA A 17 -13.97 43.98 -16.93
C ALA A 17 -13.81 42.65 -16.13
N ASN A 18 -13.65 41.51 -16.77
CA ASN A 18 -13.58 40.25 -16.03
C ASN A 18 -12.15 39.89 -15.57
N ARG A 19 -11.94 39.82 -14.27
CA ARG A 19 -10.70 39.37 -13.65
C ARG A 19 -10.52 37.85 -13.73
N TRP A 20 -11.30 37.15 -14.53
CA TRP A 20 -11.31 35.71 -14.71
C TRP A 20 -11.66 35.31 -16.15
N GLN A 21 -11.34 34.06 -16.53
CA GLN A 21 -11.65 33.51 -17.86
C GLN A 21 -11.97 32.01 -17.74
N GLU A 22 -12.89 31.56 -18.60
CA GLU A 22 -13.16 30.12 -18.80
C GLU A 22 -12.30 29.60 -19.94
N ILE A 23 -11.66 28.45 -19.70
CA ILE A 23 -10.78 27.75 -20.62
C ILE A 23 -11.37 26.36 -20.85
N PRO A 24 -11.88 26.03 -22.03
CA PRO A 24 -12.34 24.69 -22.35
C PRO A 24 -11.18 23.70 -22.29
N MET A 25 -11.34 22.66 -21.51
CA MET A 25 -10.43 21.53 -21.37
C MET A 25 -11.10 20.26 -21.90
N GLU A 26 -10.39 19.15 -21.91
CA GLU A 26 -10.94 17.86 -22.31
C GLU A 26 -11.85 17.30 -21.19
N GLY A 27 -13.18 17.40 -21.39
CA GLY A 27 -14.19 16.91 -20.46
C GLY A 27 -14.63 17.88 -19.35
N TYR A 28 -14.03 19.08 -19.24
CA TYR A 28 -14.42 20.08 -18.24
C TYR A 28 -14.05 21.52 -18.68
N ILE A 29 -14.48 22.50 -17.91
CA ILE A 29 -14.08 23.91 -18.06
C ILE A 29 -13.21 24.30 -16.87
N LEU A 30 -12.02 24.84 -17.16
CA LEU A 30 -11.12 25.44 -16.17
C LEU A 30 -11.42 26.94 -16.07
N VAL A 31 -11.67 27.43 -14.86
CA VAL A 31 -11.87 28.85 -14.56
C VAL A 31 -10.61 29.43 -13.92
N LYS A 32 -9.89 30.27 -14.65
CA LYS A 32 -8.72 30.97 -14.13
C LYS A 32 -9.07 32.36 -13.65
N GLN A 33 -8.70 32.67 -12.43
CA GLN A 33 -8.86 33.98 -11.81
C GLN A 33 -7.50 34.68 -11.67
N SER A 34 -7.47 36.00 -11.77
CA SER A 34 -6.24 36.79 -11.57
C SER A 34 -5.74 36.74 -10.13
N ARG A 35 -6.61 36.43 -9.19
CA ARG A 35 -6.33 36.15 -7.75
C ARG A 35 -7.37 35.14 -7.27
N GLY A 36 -6.90 34.14 -6.47
CA GLY A 36 -7.75 33.13 -5.87
C GLY A 36 -7.61 31.74 -6.50
N ALA A 37 -8.52 30.85 -6.14
CA ALA A 37 -8.51 29.47 -6.57
C ALA A 37 -8.74 29.31 -8.08
N GLU A 38 -8.06 28.37 -8.71
CA GLU A 38 -8.44 27.87 -10.03
C GLU A 38 -9.61 26.89 -9.83
N LEU A 39 -10.74 27.12 -10.54
CA LEU A 39 -11.93 26.27 -10.40
C LEU A 39 -12.08 25.37 -11.62
N GLY A 40 -12.62 24.17 -11.40
CA GLY A 40 -13.00 23.26 -12.49
C GLY A 40 -14.46 22.85 -12.35
N TYR A 41 -15.21 22.78 -13.47
CA TYR A 41 -16.57 22.28 -13.48
C TYR A 41 -16.92 21.61 -14.80
N SER A 42 -17.91 20.71 -14.77
CA SER A 42 -18.47 20.11 -15.99
C SER A 42 -19.65 20.94 -16.50
N PRO A 43 -19.68 21.29 -17.78
CA PRO A 43 -20.87 21.93 -18.37
C PRO A 43 -22.17 21.11 -18.26
N GLU A 44 -22.01 19.79 -18.10
CA GLU A 44 -23.12 18.83 -18.02
C GLU A 44 -23.66 18.64 -16.59
N SER A 45 -22.93 19.13 -15.56
CA SER A 45 -23.30 18.97 -14.15
C SER A 45 -24.47 19.86 -13.72
N GLY A 46 -24.75 20.91 -14.47
CA GLY A 46 -25.75 21.92 -14.11
C GLY A 46 -25.28 22.95 -13.07
N VAL A 47 -24.00 22.87 -12.68
CA VAL A 47 -23.35 23.86 -11.81
C VAL A 47 -23.22 25.19 -12.56
N SER A 48 -23.55 26.30 -11.89
CA SER A 48 -23.38 27.66 -12.41
C SER A 48 -22.23 28.37 -11.69
N LEU A 49 -21.73 29.45 -12.34
CA LEU A 49 -20.69 30.27 -11.72
C LEU A 49 -21.33 31.53 -11.13
N LEU A 50 -21.05 31.80 -9.87
CA LEU A 50 -21.50 33.02 -9.17
C LEU A 50 -20.34 34.01 -9.04
N VAL A 51 -20.61 35.30 -9.25
CA VAL A 51 -19.60 36.34 -9.07
C VAL A 51 -19.96 37.18 -7.84
N ARG A 52 -19.04 37.18 -6.85
CA ARG A 52 -19.17 37.95 -5.61
C ARG A 52 -17.88 38.68 -5.29
N ASP A 53 -17.91 39.95 -5.01
CA ASP A 53 -16.76 40.80 -4.70
C ASP A 53 -15.64 40.78 -5.77
N GLY A 54 -16.00 40.49 -7.03
CA GLY A 54 -15.05 40.34 -8.14
C GLY A 54 -14.31 39.00 -8.21
N PHE A 55 -14.75 38.02 -7.44
CA PHE A 55 -14.30 36.63 -7.47
C PHE A 55 -15.39 35.69 -7.98
N VAL A 56 -14.96 34.55 -8.53
CA VAL A 56 -15.86 33.52 -9.06
C VAL A 56 -15.92 32.35 -8.10
N PHE A 57 -17.10 31.77 -7.93
CA PHE A 57 -17.42 30.61 -7.11
C PHE A 57 -18.28 29.64 -7.89
N LYS A 58 -18.25 28.37 -7.54
CA LYS A 58 -19.19 27.37 -8.06
C LYS A 58 -20.41 27.29 -7.17
N ASP A 59 -21.58 27.32 -7.78
CA ASP A 59 -22.90 27.09 -7.16
C ASP A 59 -23.17 25.57 -7.21
N LEU A 60 -22.56 24.82 -6.26
CA LEU A 60 -22.55 23.37 -6.28
C LEU A 60 -23.89 22.75 -5.92
N ASN A 61 -24.65 23.39 -5.01
CA ASN A 61 -25.99 22.96 -4.64
C ASN A 61 -27.10 23.61 -5.46
N ARG A 62 -26.75 24.52 -6.40
CA ARG A 62 -27.66 25.19 -7.37
C ARG A 62 -28.75 26.01 -6.70
N ASN A 63 -28.45 26.63 -5.54
CA ASN A 63 -29.39 27.50 -4.83
C ASN A 63 -29.32 28.97 -5.26
N GLY A 64 -28.31 29.37 -6.07
CA GLY A 64 -28.08 30.72 -6.56
C GLY A 64 -27.39 31.64 -5.56
N GLU A 65 -26.89 31.15 -4.46
CA GLU A 65 -26.14 31.87 -3.43
C GLU A 65 -24.75 31.26 -3.27
N VAL A 66 -23.79 32.00 -2.71
CA VAL A 66 -22.48 31.49 -2.36
C VAL A 66 -22.50 31.03 -0.90
N ASP A 67 -22.60 29.75 -0.68
CA ASP A 67 -22.54 29.16 0.66
C ASP A 67 -21.13 29.18 1.26
N ILE A 68 -21.01 28.95 2.56
CA ILE A 68 -19.69 28.97 3.22
C ILE A 68 -18.78 27.87 2.64
N TYR A 69 -19.33 26.68 2.38
CA TYR A 69 -18.53 25.58 1.84
C TYR A 69 -18.05 25.81 0.40
N GLU A 70 -18.73 26.64 -0.37
CA GLU A 70 -18.39 27.03 -1.74
C GLU A 70 -17.39 28.20 -1.81
N ASP A 71 -17.34 29.01 -0.74
CA ASP A 71 -16.44 30.16 -0.66
C ASP A 71 -15.02 29.71 -0.32
N TRP A 72 -14.19 29.48 -1.34
CA TRP A 72 -12.79 29.08 -1.23
C TRP A 72 -11.89 30.04 -0.44
N ARG A 73 -12.37 31.22 -0.07
CA ARG A 73 -11.68 32.19 0.79
C ARG A 73 -11.83 31.89 2.28
N ARG A 74 -12.79 31.02 2.65
CA ARG A 74 -13.00 30.55 4.02
C ARG A 74 -11.97 29.52 4.42
N SER A 75 -11.74 29.38 5.71
CA SER A 75 -10.89 28.30 6.23
C SER A 75 -11.46 26.91 5.89
N LEU A 76 -10.57 25.93 5.77
CA LEU A 76 -11.00 24.55 5.49
C LEU A 76 -11.96 24.01 6.56
N SER A 77 -11.78 24.41 7.83
CA SER A 77 -12.66 24.02 8.94
C SER A 77 -14.06 24.60 8.80
N GLU A 78 -14.18 25.93 8.49
CA GLU A 78 -15.48 26.56 8.28
C GLU A 78 -16.24 25.89 7.14
N ARG A 79 -15.56 25.60 6.02
CA ARG A 79 -16.15 24.93 4.86
C ARG A 79 -16.63 23.50 5.19
N ALA A 80 -15.82 22.73 5.90
CA ALA A 80 -16.16 21.36 6.27
C ALA A 80 -17.33 21.30 7.28
N GLU A 81 -17.37 22.21 8.25
CA GLU A 81 -18.45 22.31 9.25
C GLU A 81 -19.78 22.71 8.62
N ASP A 82 -19.77 23.71 7.74
CA ASP A 82 -20.95 24.21 7.03
C ASP A 82 -21.59 23.10 6.17
N LEU A 83 -20.78 22.42 5.37
CA LEU A 83 -21.28 21.32 4.53
C LEU A 83 -21.75 20.14 5.39
N ALA A 84 -21.00 19.73 6.41
CA ALA A 84 -21.41 18.64 7.29
C ALA A 84 -22.72 18.91 8.03
N ALA A 85 -23.02 20.19 8.33
CA ALA A 85 -24.30 20.60 8.92
C ALA A 85 -25.45 20.59 7.89
N SER A 86 -25.16 20.84 6.61
CA SER A 86 -26.15 20.93 5.53
C SER A 86 -26.55 19.56 4.97
N LEU A 87 -25.64 18.57 5.03
CA LEU A 87 -25.90 17.21 4.54
C LEU A 87 -26.98 16.50 5.37
N SER A 88 -27.84 15.76 4.68
CA SER A 88 -28.76 14.80 5.29
C SER A 88 -28.01 13.59 5.86
N ILE A 89 -28.63 12.86 6.79
CA ILE A 89 -28.07 11.61 7.34
C ILE A 89 -27.87 10.57 6.23
N ASP A 90 -28.69 10.56 5.20
CA ASP A 90 -28.57 9.68 4.03
C ASP A 90 -27.29 9.98 3.23
N GLU A 91 -26.99 11.26 2.98
CA GLU A 91 -25.75 11.69 2.32
C GLU A 91 -24.52 11.42 3.19
N ILE A 92 -24.60 11.65 4.50
CA ILE A 92 -23.51 11.36 5.45
C ILE A 92 -23.23 9.85 5.50
N ALA A 93 -24.25 9.01 5.53
CA ALA A 93 -24.08 7.56 5.50
C ALA A 93 -23.30 7.11 4.24
N GLY A 94 -23.59 7.74 3.10
CA GLY A 94 -22.83 7.51 1.86
C GLY A 94 -21.37 7.96 1.93
N LEU A 95 -21.07 9.12 2.54
CA LEU A 95 -19.70 9.58 2.78
C LEU A 95 -18.91 8.63 3.68
N MET A 96 -19.58 7.94 4.60
CA MET A 96 -18.98 6.97 5.50
C MET A 96 -18.64 5.63 4.82
N LEU A 97 -19.03 5.44 3.57
CA LEU A 97 -18.65 4.27 2.76
C LEU A 97 -17.31 4.50 2.05
N TYR A 98 -16.61 3.41 1.84
CA TYR A 98 -15.45 3.33 0.96
C TYR A 98 -15.63 2.15 0.02
N SER A 99 -15.48 2.35 -1.29
CA SER A 99 -15.83 1.33 -2.26
C SER A 99 -14.99 0.06 -2.16
N GLU A 100 -15.55 -1.04 -2.61
CA GLU A 100 -14.75 -2.18 -3.08
C GLU A 100 -13.78 -1.73 -4.18
N HIS A 101 -12.80 -2.58 -4.50
CA HIS A 101 -11.79 -2.34 -5.54
C HIS A 101 -12.42 -2.08 -6.91
N GLN A 102 -11.99 -1.02 -7.59
CA GLN A 102 -12.48 -0.62 -8.91
C GLN A 102 -11.39 -0.76 -9.97
N ALA A 103 -11.69 -1.51 -11.05
CA ALA A 103 -10.85 -1.55 -12.24
C ALA A 103 -11.36 -0.57 -13.31
N VAL A 104 -10.46 -0.03 -14.12
CA VAL A 104 -10.76 0.92 -15.21
C VAL A 104 -10.12 0.45 -16.51
N PRO A 105 -10.89 -0.03 -17.48
CA PRO A 105 -12.33 -0.32 -17.39
C PRO A 105 -12.64 -1.50 -16.46
N THR A 106 -13.91 -1.58 -16.05
CA THR A 106 -14.41 -2.71 -15.27
C THR A 106 -14.74 -3.89 -16.18
N ASP A 107 -14.28 -5.07 -15.83
CA ASP A 107 -14.60 -6.30 -16.55
C ASP A 107 -16.07 -6.72 -16.34
N SER A 108 -16.64 -7.47 -17.29
CA SER A 108 -18.02 -7.95 -17.21
C SER A 108 -18.18 -9.27 -16.43
N ALA A 109 -17.09 -9.87 -15.98
CA ALA A 109 -17.07 -11.10 -15.19
C ALA A 109 -16.01 -11.02 -14.09
N GLY A 110 -16.21 -11.76 -12.99
CA GLY A 110 -15.35 -11.79 -11.84
C GLY A 110 -15.96 -11.07 -10.63
N TYR A 111 -15.26 -11.10 -9.51
CA TYR A 111 -15.76 -10.60 -8.23
C TYR A 111 -16.13 -9.10 -8.27
N TRP A 112 -15.31 -8.27 -8.94
CA TRP A 112 -15.54 -6.82 -9.08
C TRP A 112 -16.14 -6.45 -10.46
N SER A 113 -16.90 -7.34 -11.07
CA SER A 113 -17.49 -7.12 -12.39
C SER A 113 -18.65 -6.11 -12.38
N SER A 114 -18.85 -5.48 -13.54
CA SER A 114 -19.98 -4.59 -13.81
C SER A 114 -20.32 -4.59 -15.30
N THR A 115 -21.42 -3.92 -15.64
CA THR A 115 -21.88 -3.68 -17.01
C THR A 115 -21.86 -2.21 -17.35
N TYR A 116 -22.15 -1.88 -18.62
CA TYR A 116 -22.27 -0.54 -19.16
C TYR A 116 -23.58 -0.47 -19.94
N ASN A 117 -24.58 0.23 -19.40
CA ASN A 117 -25.95 0.22 -19.89
C ASN A 117 -26.53 -1.22 -20.05
N GLY A 118 -26.24 -2.09 -19.06
CA GLY A 118 -26.72 -3.47 -19.00
C GLY A 118 -25.97 -4.47 -19.87
N VAL A 119 -24.91 -4.08 -20.57
CA VAL A 119 -24.08 -4.94 -21.41
C VAL A 119 -22.59 -4.84 -21.09
N SER A 120 -21.78 -5.77 -21.61
CA SER A 120 -20.32 -5.67 -21.49
C SER A 120 -19.79 -4.41 -22.22
N LEU A 121 -18.64 -3.88 -21.78
CA LEU A 121 -18.02 -2.71 -22.40
C LEU A 121 -17.88 -2.86 -23.92
N SER A 122 -17.39 -4.01 -24.39
CA SER A 122 -17.20 -4.30 -25.81
C SER A 122 -18.49 -4.24 -26.67
N ARG A 123 -19.67 -4.37 -26.04
CA ARG A 123 -20.98 -4.27 -26.69
C ARG A 123 -21.63 -2.90 -26.50
N SER A 124 -21.18 -2.14 -25.51
CA SER A 124 -21.82 -0.84 -25.16
C SER A 124 -21.50 0.26 -26.15
N GLY A 125 -20.36 0.19 -26.86
CA GLY A 125 -19.83 1.25 -27.70
C GLY A 125 -19.29 2.45 -26.92
N LEU A 126 -19.20 2.37 -25.59
CA LEU A 126 -18.67 3.41 -24.73
C LEU A 126 -17.13 3.39 -24.67
N PRO A 127 -16.48 4.52 -24.36
CA PRO A 127 -15.03 4.56 -24.16
C PRO A 127 -14.62 3.76 -22.91
N HIS A 128 -13.36 3.34 -22.84
CA HIS A 128 -12.79 2.59 -21.72
C HIS A 128 -12.79 3.37 -20.40
N SER A 129 -12.86 4.70 -20.47
CA SER A 129 -13.00 5.62 -19.33
C SER A 129 -14.44 5.82 -18.86
N ALA A 130 -15.42 5.13 -19.44
CA ALA A 130 -16.84 5.29 -19.06
C ALA A 130 -17.09 4.81 -17.63
N VAL A 131 -18.04 5.45 -16.95
CA VAL A 131 -18.52 5.03 -15.61
C VAL A 131 -19.45 3.84 -15.77
N SER A 132 -19.16 2.73 -15.07
CA SER A 132 -19.94 1.50 -15.12
C SER A 132 -21.28 1.62 -14.37
N ASP A 133 -22.21 0.69 -14.64
CA ASP A 133 -23.52 0.71 -14.01
C ASP A 133 -23.46 0.58 -12.47
N LYS A 134 -22.57 -0.29 -11.96
CA LYS A 134 -22.32 -0.44 -10.50
C LYS A 134 -21.76 0.84 -9.90
N GLN A 135 -20.84 1.52 -10.61
CA GLN A 135 -20.29 2.79 -10.16
C GLN A 135 -21.37 3.87 -10.14
N LYS A 136 -22.19 4.00 -11.17
CA LYS A 136 -23.32 4.94 -11.18
C LYS A 136 -24.29 4.67 -10.03
N GLN A 137 -24.60 3.40 -9.77
CA GLN A 137 -25.50 3.00 -8.69
C GLN A 137 -24.97 3.45 -7.32
N PHE A 138 -23.73 3.06 -6.94
CA PHE A 138 -23.25 3.42 -5.60
C PHE A 138 -22.96 4.92 -5.44
N LEU A 139 -22.63 5.65 -6.52
CA LEU A 139 -22.45 7.11 -6.47
C LEU A 139 -23.77 7.88 -6.34
N SER A 140 -24.84 7.42 -7.01
CA SER A 140 -26.12 8.14 -7.03
C SER A 140 -27.11 7.65 -5.97
N GLU A 141 -27.22 6.32 -5.78
CA GLU A 141 -28.20 5.75 -4.85
C GLU A 141 -27.65 5.63 -3.44
N ASP A 142 -26.37 5.26 -3.29
CA ASP A 142 -25.72 5.15 -1.99
C ASP A 142 -24.92 6.37 -1.54
N ASN A 143 -24.83 7.42 -2.36
CA ASN A 143 -24.09 8.65 -2.08
C ASN A 143 -22.60 8.43 -1.72
N LEU A 144 -22.00 7.30 -2.14
CA LEU A 144 -20.60 6.98 -1.89
C LEU A 144 -19.68 7.99 -2.61
N ARG A 145 -18.61 8.44 -1.95
CA ARG A 145 -17.65 9.41 -2.50
C ARG A 145 -16.18 9.00 -2.38
N ALA A 146 -15.85 7.97 -1.61
CA ALA A 146 -14.49 7.43 -1.54
C ALA A 146 -14.37 6.18 -2.42
N VAL A 147 -13.54 6.24 -3.48
CA VAL A 147 -13.45 5.19 -4.50
C VAL A 147 -12.03 4.66 -4.62
N LEU A 148 -11.84 3.36 -4.40
CA LEU A 148 -10.54 2.70 -4.51
C LEU A 148 -10.28 2.22 -5.94
N MET A 149 -9.33 2.83 -6.63
CA MET A 149 -8.86 2.40 -7.95
C MET A 149 -7.74 1.37 -7.81
N VAL A 150 -8.00 0.11 -8.16
CA VAL A 150 -6.99 -0.96 -8.13
C VAL A 150 -6.20 -1.04 -9.43
N ARG A 151 -6.85 -0.86 -10.56
CA ARG A 151 -6.24 -0.99 -11.88
C ARG A 151 -6.74 0.08 -12.83
N ALA A 152 -5.84 0.61 -13.67
CA ALA A 152 -6.21 1.42 -14.84
C ALA A 152 -5.46 0.91 -16.08
N GLU A 153 -6.10 0.92 -17.22
CA GLU A 153 -5.51 0.47 -18.49
C GLU A 153 -4.33 1.35 -18.92
N SER A 154 -4.43 2.65 -18.67
CA SER A 154 -3.36 3.63 -18.94
C SER A 154 -3.55 4.90 -18.10
N PRO A 155 -2.51 5.74 -17.97
CA PRO A 155 -2.63 7.02 -17.27
C PRO A 155 -3.72 7.92 -17.87
N ARG A 156 -3.84 7.98 -19.20
CA ARG A 156 -4.88 8.75 -19.89
C ARG A 156 -6.28 8.26 -19.53
N ILE A 157 -6.53 6.96 -19.59
CA ILE A 157 -7.82 6.36 -19.25
C ILE A 157 -8.19 6.61 -17.78
N ALA A 158 -7.22 6.56 -16.86
CA ALA A 158 -7.44 6.90 -15.46
C ALA A 158 -7.90 8.37 -15.30
N ALA A 159 -7.22 9.30 -15.96
CA ALA A 159 -7.56 10.73 -15.92
C ALA A 159 -8.94 11.03 -16.50
N GLU A 160 -9.27 10.45 -17.65
CA GLU A 160 -10.59 10.59 -18.25
C GLU A 160 -11.69 9.98 -17.37
N TRP A 161 -11.44 8.82 -16.77
CA TRP A 161 -12.37 8.19 -15.84
C TRP A 161 -12.58 9.04 -14.58
N ASN A 162 -11.50 9.60 -13.99
CA ASN A 162 -11.65 10.59 -12.93
C ASN A 162 -12.60 11.70 -13.34
N ASN A 163 -12.36 12.34 -14.49
CA ASN A 163 -13.19 13.45 -14.95
C ASN A 163 -14.65 13.05 -15.13
N ASN A 164 -14.91 11.84 -15.63
CA ASN A 164 -16.28 11.32 -15.78
C ASN A 164 -16.97 11.08 -14.43
N LEU A 165 -16.25 10.55 -13.42
CA LEU A 165 -16.78 10.41 -12.05
C LEU A 165 -17.08 11.76 -11.42
N GLN A 166 -16.16 12.71 -11.55
CA GLN A 166 -16.32 14.06 -11.00
C GLN A 166 -17.52 14.78 -11.63
N ALA A 167 -17.63 14.76 -12.96
CA ALA A 167 -18.77 15.35 -13.68
C ALA A 167 -20.11 14.74 -13.25
N PHE A 168 -20.15 13.42 -13.06
CA PHE A 168 -21.34 12.71 -12.61
C PHE A 168 -21.74 13.14 -11.18
N CYS A 169 -20.80 13.19 -10.24
CA CYS A 169 -21.08 13.51 -8.84
C CYS A 169 -21.32 15.01 -8.62
N GLU A 170 -20.68 15.90 -9.40
CA GLU A 170 -20.90 17.34 -9.32
C GLU A 170 -22.37 17.72 -9.64
N GLY A 171 -23.07 16.89 -10.42
CA GLY A 171 -24.51 17.02 -10.71
C GLY A 171 -25.46 16.51 -9.61
N ILE A 172 -24.95 15.94 -8.50
CA ILE A 172 -25.76 15.27 -7.45
C ILE A 172 -25.73 16.06 -6.14
N GLY A 173 -26.90 16.35 -5.56
CA GLY A 173 -27.05 16.94 -4.23
C GLY A 173 -26.23 18.21 -4.06
N HIS A 174 -25.31 18.22 -3.09
CA HIS A 174 -24.42 19.33 -2.77
C HIS A 174 -23.15 19.36 -3.63
N GLY A 175 -23.06 18.58 -4.71
CA GLY A 175 -21.90 18.55 -5.59
C GLY A 175 -20.62 18.04 -4.94
N VAL A 176 -20.75 17.15 -3.96
CA VAL A 176 -19.59 16.57 -3.25
C VAL A 176 -18.72 15.75 -4.21
N PRO A 177 -17.43 16.10 -4.40
CA PRO A 177 -16.54 15.43 -5.34
C PRO A 177 -16.22 14.01 -4.92
N VAL A 178 -15.73 13.20 -5.87
CA VAL A 178 -15.18 11.86 -5.59
C VAL A 178 -13.75 11.99 -5.08
N ASN A 179 -13.43 11.32 -3.99
CA ASN A 179 -12.08 11.13 -3.48
C ASN A 179 -11.55 9.77 -3.95
N ILE A 180 -10.76 9.76 -5.01
CA ILE A 180 -10.15 8.53 -5.53
C ILE A 180 -8.91 8.20 -4.71
N SER A 181 -8.76 6.93 -4.40
CA SER A 181 -7.60 6.39 -3.68
C SER A 181 -6.91 5.25 -4.42
N SER A 182 -5.74 4.91 -3.93
CA SER A 182 -4.97 3.75 -4.38
C SER A 182 -4.11 3.19 -3.26
N ASP A 183 -3.93 1.87 -3.25
CA ASP A 183 -2.77 1.24 -2.61
C ASP A 183 -1.47 1.65 -3.31
N PRO A 184 -0.28 1.35 -2.73
CA PRO A 184 1.01 1.66 -3.35
C PRO A 184 1.08 1.14 -4.80
N ARG A 185 1.51 2.00 -5.75
CA ARG A 185 1.57 1.69 -7.19
C ARG A 185 2.96 1.74 -7.79
N HIS A 186 3.91 2.28 -7.05
CA HIS A 186 5.22 2.65 -7.55
C HIS A 186 6.26 1.54 -7.41
N GLU A 187 5.89 0.39 -6.88
CA GLU A 187 6.81 -0.72 -6.67
C GLU A 187 7.34 -1.28 -7.99
N ALA A 188 8.60 -1.71 -8.00
CA ALA A 188 9.28 -2.22 -9.19
C ALA A 188 8.63 -3.49 -9.75
N GLU A 189 8.03 -4.29 -8.86
CA GLU A 189 7.15 -5.40 -9.18
C GLU A 189 5.80 -5.18 -8.47
N ALA A 190 4.71 -5.38 -9.20
CA ALA A 190 3.37 -5.24 -8.64
C ALA A 190 3.06 -6.45 -7.74
N PHE A 191 3.21 -6.28 -6.42
CA PHE A 191 2.82 -7.30 -5.45
C PHE A 191 1.37 -7.16 -5.02
N ALA A 192 0.95 -8.19 -4.39
CA ALA A 192 -0.25 -8.66 -3.76
C ALA A 192 -1.33 -7.65 -3.31
N GLU A 193 -1.09 -6.38 -3.15
CA GLU A 193 -2.08 -5.42 -2.71
C GLU A 193 -2.90 -4.84 -3.87
N PHE A 194 -3.50 -5.72 -4.70
CA PHE A 194 -4.54 -5.35 -5.67
C PHE A 194 -4.19 -4.14 -6.56
N ASN A 195 -2.94 -4.04 -6.99
CA ASN A 195 -2.54 -2.94 -7.84
C ASN A 195 -1.70 -3.44 -9.02
N ALA A 196 -2.03 -2.98 -10.20
CA ALA A 196 -1.33 -3.32 -11.44
C ALA A 196 -0.64 -2.11 -12.06
N GLY A 197 -0.35 -1.07 -11.27
CA GLY A 197 0.15 0.20 -11.78
C GLY A 197 -0.86 0.90 -12.70
N SER A 198 -0.41 1.82 -13.51
CA SER A 198 -1.21 2.49 -14.53
C SER A 198 -0.79 2.00 -15.92
N GLY A 199 -1.05 0.72 -16.19
CA GLY A 199 -0.59 0.05 -17.41
C GLY A 199 0.95 -0.08 -17.48
N GLY A 200 1.64 -0.14 -16.33
CA GLY A 200 3.10 -0.21 -16.24
C GLY A 200 3.83 1.09 -16.56
N LYS A 201 3.14 2.23 -16.59
CA LYS A 201 3.71 3.53 -16.99
C LYS A 201 3.93 4.50 -15.85
N ILE A 202 3.80 4.09 -14.61
CA ILE A 202 4.14 4.90 -13.44
C ILE A 202 5.62 4.74 -13.10
N SER A 203 6.24 5.69 -12.39
CA SER A 203 7.64 5.56 -11.97
C SER A 203 7.80 4.37 -11.01
N GLN A 204 8.92 3.63 -11.15
CA GLN A 204 9.15 2.39 -10.43
C GLN A 204 10.23 2.55 -9.38
N TRP A 205 9.88 2.29 -8.14
CA TRP A 205 10.70 2.41 -6.94
C TRP A 205 10.79 1.08 -6.18
N PRO A 206 11.75 0.88 -5.28
CA PRO A 206 11.67 -0.25 -4.36
C PRO A 206 10.39 -0.17 -3.51
N CYS A 207 9.91 -1.30 -2.99
CA CYS A 207 8.90 -1.31 -1.94
C CYS A 207 9.39 -0.59 -0.67
N GLN A 208 8.51 -0.40 0.32
CA GLN A 208 8.88 0.31 1.55
C GLN A 208 10.11 -0.30 2.26
N LEU A 209 10.22 -1.64 2.30
CA LEU A 209 11.38 -2.33 2.85
C LEU A 209 12.67 -2.02 2.06
N GLY A 210 12.57 -1.97 0.73
CA GLY A 210 13.70 -1.58 -0.11
C GLY A 210 14.06 -0.10 0.02
N LEU A 211 13.07 0.79 0.19
CA LEU A 211 13.33 2.19 0.53
C LEU A 211 14.04 2.30 1.90
N ALA A 212 13.63 1.50 2.89
CA ALA A 212 14.29 1.45 4.19
C ALA A 212 15.76 1.00 4.11
N ALA A 213 16.08 0.07 3.19
CA ALA A 213 17.46 -0.39 2.97
C ALA A 213 18.41 0.72 2.50
N THR A 214 17.90 1.86 2.05
CA THR A 214 18.73 3.04 1.75
C THR A 214 19.18 3.79 3.00
N PHE A 215 18.50 3.63 4.14
CA PHE A 215 18.69 4.39 5.38
C PHE A 215 18.71 5.90 5.17
N ASP A 216 17.91 6.38 4.21
CA ASP A 216 17.87 7.78 3.77
C ASP A 216 16.43 8.32 3.75
N PRO A 217 15.96 8.95 4.86
CA PRO A 217 14.63 9.56 4.91
C PRO A 217 14.39 10.64 3.85
N GLU A 218 15.43 11.37 3.43
CA GLU A 218 15.26 12.40 2.39
C GLU A 218 14.95 11.79 1.02
N LEU A 219 15.51 10.62 0.70
CA LEU A 219 15.12 9.87 -0.49
C LEU A 219 13.65 9.44 -0.42
N VAL A 220 13.17 9.04 0.76
CA VAL A 220 11.75 8.67 0.97
C VAL A 220 10.84 9.89 0.85
N ARG A 221 11.27 11.06 1.32
CA ARG A 221 10.55 12.34 1.12
C ARG A 221 10.47 12.71 -0.38
N GLU A 222 11.58 12.55 -1.13
CA GLU A 222 11.59 12.75 -2.59
C GLU A 222 10.63 11.78 -3.28
N PHE A 223 10.66 10.52 -2.89
CA PHE A 223 9.69 9.51 -3.37
C PHE A 223 8.25 9.98 -3.15
N GLY A 224 7.90 10.42 -1.93
CA GLY A 224 6.56 10.90 -1.60
C GLY A 224 6.12 12.07 -2.48
N ARG A 225 7.00 13.03 -2.75
CA ARG A 225 6.72 14.18 -3.64
C ARG A 225 6.48 13.76 -5.09
N ILE A 226 7.29 12.84 -5.62
CA ILE A 226 7.11 12.32 -6.98
C ILE A 226 5.82 11.50 -7.07
N ALA A 227 5.61 10.60 -6.12
CA ALA A 227 4.44 9.75 -6.09
C ALA A 227 3.13 10.55 -5.94
N SER A 228 3.12 11.62 -5.11
CA SER A 228 1.95 12.51 -5.00
C SER A 228 1.66 13.23 -6.31
N SER A 229 2.67 13.72 -7.02
CA SER A 229 2.51 14.37 -8.33
C SER A 229 1.91 13.42 -9.37
N GLU A 230 2.35 12.16 -9.42
CA GLU A 230 1.80 11.15 -10.31
C GLU A 230 0.38 10.75 -9.90
N TYR A 231 0.12 10.61 -8.59
CA TYR A 231 -1.23 10.33 -8.07
C TYR A 231 -2.20 11.45 -8.42
N ARG A 232 -1.85 12.71 -8.14
CA ARG A 232 -2.71 13.86 -8.50
C ARG A 232 -2.99 13.92 -10.00
N ALA A 233 -2.02 13.64 -10.84
CA ALA A 233 -2.21 13.57 -12.29
C ALA A 233 -3.17 12.45 -12.71
N LEU A 234 -3.23 11.33 -11.97
CA LEU A 234 -4.18 10.24 -12.20
C LEU A 234 -5.58 10.51 -11.61
N GLY A 235 -5.78 11.64 -10.89
CA GLY A 235 -7.00 11.96 -10.16
C GLY A 235 -7.05 11.36 -8.74
N ILE A 236 -5.97 10.70 -8.28
CA ILE A 236 -5.89 10.10 -6.94
C ILE A 236 -5.57 11.19 -5.92
N ALA A 237 -6.40 11.31 -4.87
CA ALA A 237 -6.24 12.29 -3.79
C ALA A 237 -6.02 11.64 -2.41
N THR A 238 -6.02 10.30 -2.34
CA THR A 238 -5.74 9.55 -1.10
C THR A 238 -4.87 8.33 -1.40
N ALA A 239 -3.75 8.21 -0.69
CA ALA A 239 -2.89 7.03 -0.67
C ALA A 239 -3.25 6.16 0.53
N LEU A 240 -3.53 4.86 0.30
CA LEU A 240 -3.74 3.86 1.36
C LEU A 240 -2.38 3.38 1.88
N SER A 241 -1.58 4.31 2.34
CA SER A 241 -0.18 4.15 2.76
C SER A 241 0.28 5.35 3.60
N PRO A 242 1.47 5.25 4.28
CA PRO A 242 2.37 4.11 4.35
C PRO A 242 1.92 3.02 5.32
N GLN A 243 2.52 1.81 5.23
CA GLN A 243 2.52 0.87 6.32
C GLN A 243 3.52 1.34 7.39
N ALA A 244 3.00 1.75 8.54
CA ALA A 244 3.79 2.09 9.72
C ALA A 244 3.99 0.90 10.67
N ASP A 245 3.55 -0.28 10.26
CA ASP A 245 3.80 -1.53 10.97
C ASP A 245 5.30 -1.78 11.11
N LEU A 246 5.75 -2.30 12.27
CA LEU A 246 7.10 -2.82 12.39
C LEU A 246 7.17 -4.27 11.88
N GLY A 247 8.20 -4.59 11.11
CA GLY A 247 8.48 -5.94 10.66
C GLY A 247 9.12 -6.79 11.75
N THR A 248 8.42 -7.05 12.85
CA THR A 248 8.97 -7.81 13.99
C THR A 248 8.78 -9.31 13.86
N GLU A 249 7.78 -9.77 13.12
CA GLU A 249 7.60 -11.20 12.81
C GLU A 249 8.12 -11.50 11.40
N PRO A 250 9.28 -12.17 11.25
CA PRO A 250 9.98 -12.34 9.98
C PRO A 250 9.24 -13.21 8.98
N ARG A 251 8.31 -14.07 9.42
CA ARG A 251 7.51 -14.95 8.56
C ARG A 251 6.33 -14.25 7.93
N TRP A 252 5.97 -13.04 8.40
CA TRP A 252 4.80 -12.31 7.92
C TRP A 252 4.93 -11.96 6.43
N PHE A 253 3.92 -12.34 5.65
CA PHE A 253 3.93 -12.15 4.19
C PHE A 253 4.04 -10.68 3.78
N ARG A 254 3.42 -9.75 4.54
CA ARG A 254 3.41 -8.30 4.24
C ARG A 254 4.63 -7.55 4.81
N PHE A 255 5.69 -8.25 5.19
CA PHE A 255 6.91 -7.64 5.70
C PHE A 255 7.50 -6.60 4.73
N TYR A 256 7.43 -6.86 3.40
CA TYR A 256 7.91 -5.96 2.35
C TYR A 256 7.26 -4.58 2.37
N GLY A 257 6.02 -4.46 2.85
CA GLY A 257 5.28 -3.21 2.97
C GLY A 257 5.71 -2.36 4.17
N THR A 258 6.56 -2.86 5.07
CA THR A 258 7.08 -2.15 6.25
C THR A 258 8.38 -1.43 5.94
N PHE A 259 8.80 -0.52 6.83
CA PHE A 259 10.16 0.05 6.80
C PHE A 259 11.16 -0.77 7.63
N GLY A 260 10.95 -2.08 7.74
CA GLY A 260 11.80 -3.00 8.50
C GLY A 260 11.39 -3.10 9.97
N GLU A 261 12.29 -3.66 10.78
CA GLU A 261 11.99 -3.98 12.18
C GLU A 261 12.35 -2.87 13.17
N ASP A 262 13.28 -1.97 12.83
CA ASP A 262 13.75 -0.94 13.78
C ASP A 262 12.75 0.20 13.93
N PRO A 263 12.28 0.50 15.17
CA PRO A 263 11.26 1.50 15.40
C PRO A 263 11.72 2.93 15.08
N VAL A 264 13.03 3.23 15.21
CA VAL A 264 13.56 4.58 14.95
C VAL A 264 13.71 4.82 13.45
N LEU A 265 14.22 3.85 12.71
CA LEU A 265 14.29 3.91 11.25
C LEU A 265 12.88 4.00 10.65
N ALA A 266 11.98 3.12 11.08
CA ALA A 266 10.60 3.12 10.59
C ALA A 266 9.88 4.45 10.89
N ARG A 267 10.08 5.04 12.08
CA ARG A 267 9.56 6.37 12.44
C ARG A 267 10.01 7.45 11.44
N ASP A 268 11.32 7.52 11.20
CA ASP A 268 11.90 8.55 10.33
C ASP A 268 11.45 8.38 8.87
N MET A 269 11.34 7.12 8.40
CA MET A 269 10.86 6.82 7.05
C MET A 269 9.36 7.12 6.89
N VAL A 270 8.52 6.75 7.88
CA VAL A 270 7.08 7.07 7.88
C VAL A 270 6.86 8.58 7.86
N LYS A 271 7.59 9.34 8.70
CA LYS A 271 7.52 10.80 8.71
C LYS A 271 7.83 11.38 7.33
N ALA A 272 8.96 11.00 6.76
CA ALA A 272 9.40 11.49 5.45
C ALA A 272 8.42 11.12 4.31
N TYR A 273 7.88 9.92 4.35
CA TYR A 273 6.87 9.47 3.40
C TYR A 273 5.62 10.32 3.45
N VAL A 274 5.02 10.50 4.64
CA VAL A 274 3.77 11.26 4.82
C VAL A 274 3.98 12.73 4.49
N ASP A 275 5.09 13.34 4.95
CA ASP A 275 5.45 14.71 4.58
C ASP A 275 5.56 14.89 3.06
N GLY A 276 6.23 13.94 2.37
CA GLY A 276 6.36 13.99 0.92
C GLY A 276 5.03 13.93 0.17
N PHE A 277 4.10 13.10 0.62
CA PHE A 277 2.78 12.96 0.00
C PHE A 277 1.83 14.11 0.31
N GLN A 278 1.82 14.61 1.55
CA GLN A 278 0.80 15.56 2.00
C GLN A 278 1.15 17.03 1.73
N THR A 279 2.42 17.35 1.50
CA THR A 279 2.87 18.73 1.43
C THR A 279 2.73 19.31 0.02
N SER A 280 2.03 20.43 -0.09
CA SER A 280 2.05 21.33 -1.25
C SER A 280 2.96 22.52 -1.01
N GLU A 281 3.56 23.07 -2.06
CA GLU A 281 4.49 24.18 -1.98
C GLU A 281 4.02 25.44 -2.74
N GLY A 282 4.48 26.60 -2.33
CA GLY A 282 4.33 27.87 -3.03
C GLY A 282 2.87 28.24 -3.30
N LYS A 283 2.53 28.46 -4.57
CA LYS A 283 1.19 28.88 -5.02
C LYS A 283 0.12 27.77 -4.95
N ASP A 284 0.56 26.53 -4.83
CA ASP A 284 -0.35 25.38 -4.80
C ASP A 284 -0.86 25.09 -3.38
N ARG A 285 -0.45 25.89 -2.38
CA ARG A 285 -0.96 25.86 -1.00
C ARG A 285 -2.37 26.47 -0.91
N ILE A 286 -3.22 25.80 -0.13
CA ILE A 286 -4.56 26.30 0.26
C ILE A 286 -4.50 26.82 1.69
N GLU A 287 -4.14 25.95 2.66
CA GLU A 287 -4.04 26.31 4.08
C GLU A 287 -2.92 25.51 4.75
N GLY A 288 -2.06 26.15 5.52
CA GLY A 288 -0.87 25.51 6.06
C GLY A 288 0.04 25.01 4.95
N ALA A 289 0.37 23.72 4.97
CA ALA A 289 1.08 23.06 3.88
C ALA A 289 0.17 22.16 3.01
N TRP A 290 -1.13 22.13 3.26
CA TRP A 290 -2.11 21.46 2.42
C TRP A 290 -2.42 22.25 1.16
N GLY A 291 -2.70 21.56 0.05
CA GLY A 291 -3.03 22.23 -1.21
C GLY A 291 -3.28 21.28 -2.39
N TYR A 292 -3.19 21.84 -3.58
CA TYR A 292 -3.61 21.18 -4.84
C TYR A 292 -2.69 20.01 -5.27
N GLU A 293 -1.44 19.96 -4.80
CA GLU A 293 -0.53 18.85 -5.04
C GLU A 293 -0.52 17.83 -3.87
N SER A 294 -1.27 18.10 -2.80
CA SER A 294 -1.38 17.20 -1.63
C SER A 294 -2.15 15.93 -1.97
N VAL A 295 -1.68 14.81 -1.43
CA VAL A 295 -2.37 13.53 -1.38
C VAL A 295 -2.53 13.13 0.08
N ASN A 296 -3.75 12.86 0.52
CA ASN A 296 -4.02 12.36 1.86
C ASN A 296 -3.30 11.03 2.08
N CYS A 297 -2.64 10.85 3.21
CA CYS A 297 -2.11 9.55 3.63
C CYS A 297 -3.06 8.88 4.61
N MET A 298 -3.39 7.61 4.34
CA MET A 298 -4.07 6.73 5.28
C MET A 298 -3.04 5.76 5.85
N THR A 299 -2.36 6.19 6.91
CA THR A 299 -1.30 5.40 7.55
C THR A 299 -1.88 4.14 8.19
N LYS A 300 -1.24 3.00 7.98
CA LYS A 300 -1.73 1.68 8.36
C LYS A 300 -0.63 0.80 8.94
N HIS A 301 -0.92 -0.21 9.78
CA HIS A 301 -2.24 -0.56 10.31
C HIS A 301 -2.23 -0.41 11.83
N TRP A 302 -2.98 0.53 12.35
CA TRP A 302 -3.04 0.82 13.78
C TRP A 302 -3.58 -0.38 14.59
N PRO A 303 -3.00 -0.73 15.77
CA PRO A 303 -1.84 -0.16 16.45
C PRO A 303 -0.49 -0.85 16.11
N GLY A 304 -0.40 -1.54 14.98
CA GLY A 304 0.72 -2.32 14.48
C GLY A 304 0.27 -3.71 14.06
N GLY A 305 0.58 -4.09 12.81
CA GLY A 305 0.18 -5.37 12.23
C GLY A 305 1.28 -6.43 12.20
N GLY A 306 2.53 -6.05 12.53
CA GLY A 306 3.71 -6.89 12.33
C GLY A 306 3.93 -8.00 13.37
N SER A 307 3.08 -8.14 14.39
CA SER A 307 3.18 -9.14 15.46
C SER A 307 2.19 -10.31 15.32
N GLY A 308 1.86 -10.69 14.08
CA GLY A 308 0.94 -11.81 13.81
C GLY A 308 1.46 -13.14 14.31
N GLU A 309 0.67 -13.88 15.10
CA GLU A 309 1.12 -15.14 15.71
C GLU A 309 1.62 -16.15 14.69
N GLY A 310 2.89 -16.51 14.77
CA GLY A 310 3.54 -17.46 13.84
C GLY A 310 3.62 -16.95 12.40
N GLY A 311 3.59 -15.64 12.18
CA GLY A 311 3.69 -15.01 10.87
C GLY A 311 2.45 -15.11 9.99
N ARG A 312 1.33 -15.61 10.50
CA ARG A 312 0.09 -15.80 9.74
C ARG A 312 -0.57 -14.46 9.42
N ASP A 313 -1.00 -14.29 8.18
CA ASP A 313 -1.56 -13.05 7.68
C ASP A 313 -3.03 -12.88 8.03
N ALA A 314 -3.41 -11.68 8.43
CA ALA A 314 -4.73 -11.32 8.94
C ALA A 314 -5.81 -11.11 7.87
N HIS A 315 -5.51 -11.26 6.58
CA HIS A 315 -6.56 -11.34 5.57
C HIS A 315 -7.42 -12.61 5.74
N TYR A 316 -6.87 -13.63 6.42
CA TYR A 316 -7.54 -14.88 6.71
C TYR A 316 -7.86 -15.04 8.19
N CYS A 317 -8.94 -15.75 8.50
CA CYS A 317 -9.32 -16.05 9.88
C CYS A 317 -8.20 -16.77 10.66
N PHE A 318 -7.44 -17.65 10.03
CA PHE A 318 -6.33 -18.34 10.68
C PHE A 318 -5.18 -17.40 11.09
N GLY A 319 -5.09 -16.18 10.55
CA GLY A 319 -4.11 -15.15 10.89
C GLY A 319 -4.67 -14.00 11.75
N LYS A 320 -5.87 -14.11 12.30
CA LYS A 320 -6.59 -13.00 12.93
C LYS A 320 -6.00 -12.45 14.24
N TYR A 321 -4.96 -13.04 14.81
CA TYR A 321 -4.40 -12.59 16.09
C TYR A 321 -3.03 -11.95 15.94
N SER A 322 -2.88 -10.73 16.44
CA SER A 322 -1.60 -10.15 16.84
C SER A 322 -1.35 -10.49 18.30
N VAL A 323 -0.13 -10.92 18.63
CA VAL A 323 0.26 -11.36 19.97
C VAL A 323 1.48 -10.58 20.46
N TYR A 324 1.61 -10.46 21.78
CA TYR A 324 2.62 -9.62 22.40
C TYR A 324 3.39 -10.37 23.51
N PRO A 325 4.06 -11.49 23.18
CA PRO A 325 4.82 -12.30 24.17
C PRO A 325 5.96 -11.51 24.82
N GLY A 326 6.53 -10.54 24.10
CA GLY A 326 7.54 -9.61 24.60
C GLY A 326 6.99 -8.45 25.42
N ASN A 327 5.67 -8.32 25.55
CA ASN A 327 4.97 -7.19 26.19
C ASN A 327 5.42 -5.82 25.62
N ASN A 328 5.50 -5.72 24.28
CA ASN A 328 6.15 -4.61 23.58
C ASN A 328 5.25 -3.85 22.62
N LEU A 329 4.03 -3.50 23.02
CA LEU A 329 3.18 -2.62 22.22
C LEU A 329 3.79 -1.22 22.03
N GLU A 330 4.59 -0.73 22.97
CA GLU A 330 5.11 0.64 22.92
C GLU A 330 6.03 0.87 21.73
N GLU A 331 6.93 -0.06 21.40
CA GLU A 331 7.76 0.07 20.20
C GLU A 331 6.95 -0.05 18.90
N GLN A 332 5.89 -0.87 18.89
CA GLN A 332 4.97 -0.96 17.74
C GLN A 332 4.29 0.38 17.42
N LEU A 333 4.11 1.25 18.40
CA LEU A 333 3.48 2.56 18.25
C LEU A 333 4.46 3.66 17.80
N VAL A 334 5.77 3.47 17.91
CA VAL A 334 6.78 4.51 17.61
C VAL A 334 6.65 5.09 16.20
N PRO A 335 6.47 4.31 15.12
CA PRO A 335 6.31 4.84 13.77
C PRO A 335 5.05 5.70 13.59
N PHE A 336 3.98 5.42 14.34
CA PHE A 336 2.78 6.23 14.35
C PHE A 336 3.00 7.52 15.14
N LEU A 337 3.43 7.44 16.40
CA LEU A 337 3.47 8.56 17.31
C LEU A 337 4.55 9.59 16.95
N GLY A 338 5.76 9.14 16.65
CA GLY A 338 6.88 10.02 16.31
C GLY A 338 7.06 10.18 14.79
N GLY A 339 6.38 9.37 13.98
CA GLY A 339 6.38 9.45 12.51
C GLY A 339 5.13 10.14 11.99
N ALA A 340 4.03 9.38 11.88
CA ALA A 340 2.80 9.84 11.23
C ALA A 340 2.07 10.98 11.96
N PHE A 341 2.22 11.11 13.30
CA PHE A 341 1.53 12.13 14.10
C PHE A 341 2.40 13.36 14.41
N ASP A 342 3.66 13.36 13.97
CA ASP A 342 4.62 14.43 14.25
C ASP A 342 5.36 14.84 12.97
N LEU A 343 4.62 15.43 12.01
CA LEU A 343 5.13 15.83 10.70
C LEU A 343 5.84 17.18 10.75
N GLU A 344 6.84 17.38 9.90
CA GLU A 344 7.74 18.54 9.91
C GLU A 344 7.40 19.60 8.85
N ASP A 345 6.81 19.21 7.71
CA ASP A 345 6.60 20.08 6.56
C ASP A 345 5.31 20.92 6.65
N GLY A 346 4.58 20.87 7.79
CA GLY A 346 3.50 21.80 8.14
C GLY A 346 2.08 21.29 7.89
N THR A 347 1.87 20.00 7.57
CA THR A 347 0.55 19.38 7.56
C THR A 347 0.14 18.81 8.93
N GLY A 348 1.09 18.72 9.86
CA GLY A 348 0.90 18.39 11.26
C GLY A 348 0.83 16.89 11.56
N CYS A 349 -0.10 16.18 10.97
CA CYS A 349 -0.22 14.72 11.12
C CYS A 349 -0.81 14.07 9.87
N THR A 350 -0.70 12.75 9.79
CA THR A 350 -1.36 11.95 8.74
C THR A 350 -2.87 12.22 8.74
N SER A 351 -3.46 12.32 7.55
CA SER A 351 -4.87 12.72 7.39
C SER A 351 -5.87 11.61 7.73
N ALA A 352 -5.45 10.36 7.66
CA ALA A 352 -6.27 9.20 8.00
C ALA A 352 -5.44 8.08 8.64
N ILE A 353 -6.11 7.24 9.43
CA ILE A 353 -5.58 6.02 10.05
C ILE A 353 -6.48 4.85 9.68
N MET A 354 -5.86 3.71 9.38
CA MET A 354 -6.55 2.44 9.19
C MET A 354 -6.17 1.47 10.30
N PRO A 355 -7.11 1.06 11.17
CA PRO A 355 -6.88 -0.03 12.11
C PRO A 355 -6.74 -1.36 11.36
N TYR A 356 -5.81 -2.22 11.81
CA TYR A 356 -5.60 -3.51 11.19
C TYR A 356 -6.76 -4.49 11.44
N TYR A 357 -6.90 -5.49 10.60
CA TYR A 357 -7.88 -6.57 10.79
C TYR A 357 -7.78 -7.24 12.15
N THR A 358 -6.56 -7.43 12.66
CA THR A 358 -6.27 -8.30 13.79
C THR A 358 -7.03 -7.97 15.07
N ILE A 359 -7.19 -8.99 15.88
CA ILE A 359 -7.44 -8.87 17.31
C ILE A 359 -6.06 -8.67 17.99
N SER A 360 -5.81 -7.51 18.58
CA SER A 360 -4.65 -7.27 19.44
C SER A 360 -4.88 -8.01 20.76
N TYR A 361 -4.45 -9.27 20.81
CA TYR A 361 -4.82 -10.22 21.86
C TYR A 361 -4.25 -9.84 23.22
N GLY A 362 -5.14 -9.73 24.22
CA GLY A 362 -4.74 -9.43 25.59
C GLY A 362 -4.35 -7.96 25.86
N ILE A 363 -4.51 -7.06 24.87
CA ILE A 363 -4.13 -5.63 25.03
C ILE A 363 -5.22 -4.80 25.71
N ASP A 364 -6.49 -5.10 25.46
CA ASP A 364 -7.61 -4.40 26.11
C ASP A 364 -7.66 -4.74 27.60
N PRO A 365 -7.51 -3.75 28.52
CA PRO A 365 -7.54 -3.99 29.97
C PRO A 365 -8.87 -4.58 30.48
N SER A 366 -9.96 -4.43 29.74
CA SER A 366 -11.25 -5.05 30.05
C SER A 366 -11.30 -6.55 29.73
N GLY A 367 -10.27 -7.08 29.06
CA GLY A 367 -10.18 -8.48 28.63
C GLY A 367 -10.97 -8.79 27.36
N ARG A 368 -11.51 -7.80 26.65
CA ARG A 368 -12.19 -8.01 25.37
C ARG A 368 -11.17 -8.26 24.27
N ASN A 369 -11.38 -9.33 23.52
CA ASN A 369 -10.58 -9.69 22.36
C ASN A 369 -11.47 -9.63 21.11
N VAL A 370 -11.46 -8.48 20.42
CA VAL A 370 -12.23 -8.21 19.21
C VAL A 370 -11.33 -7.56 18.17
N GLY A 371 -11.70 -7.61 16.89
CA GLY A 371 -10.96 -6.93 15.82
C GLY A 371 -10.71 -5.45 16.16
N ASN A 372 -9.53 -4.93 15.80
CA ASN A 372 -9.09 -3.59 16.23
C ASN A 372 -10.10 -2.49 15.92
N SER A 373 -10.80 -2.53 14.79
CA SER A 373 -11.84 -1.56 14.45
C SER A 373 -13.10 -1.65 15.33
N TYR A 374 -13.30 -2.75 16.05
CA TYR A 374 -14.39 -2.94 17.01
C TYR A 374 -13.98 -2.60 18.44
N SER A 375 -12.69 -2.38 18.69
CA SER A 375 -12.18 -2.16 20.05
C SER A 375 -12.27 -0.69 20.44
N GLY A 376 -13.18 -0.36 21.36
CA GLY A 376 -13.24 0.98 21.96
C GLY A 376 -11.92 1.37 22.63
N TYR A 377 -11.22 0.43 23.25
CA TYR A 377 -9.91 0.68 23.85
C TYR A 377 -8.88 1.10 22.80
N ILE A 378 -8.76 0.35 21.70
CA ILE A 378 -7.77 0.63 20.64
C ILE A 378 -8.06 1.97 19.92
N ILE A 379 -9.33 2.30 19.70
CA ILE A 379 -9.71 3.49 18.93
C ILE A 379 -10.00 4.68 19.84
N ASN A 380 -10.99 4.57 20.75
CA ASN A 380 -11.36 5.71 21.59
C ASN A 380 -10.30 5.99 22.66
N ASP A 381 -9.98 5.02 23.52
CA ASP A 381 -9.14 5.30 24.70
C ASP A 381 -7.69 5.57 24.30
N LEU A 382 -7.15 4.76 23.35
CA LEU A 382 -5.74 4.85 22.95
C LEU A 382 -5.54 5.90 21.86
N LEU A 383 -6.17 5.76 20.68
CA LEU A 383 -5.91 6.62 19.53
C LEU A 383 -6.50 8.03 19.73
N ARG A 384 -7.79 8.12 20.13
CA ARG A 384 -8.49 9.39 20.24
C ARG A 384 -8.12 10.15 21.52
N ASP A 385 -8.28 9.51 22.70
CA ASP A 385 -8.18 10.20 23.98
C ASP A 385 -6.72 10.33 24.44
N LYS A 386 -5.96 9.22 24.45
CA LYS A 386 -4.58 9.25 24.94
C LYS A 386 -3.64 9.99 23.98
N TYR A 387 -3.76 9.76 22.67
CA TYR A 387 -2.87 10.34 21.68
C TYR A 387 -3.47 11.51 20.89
N GLY A 388 -4.73 11.88 21.14
CA GLY A 388 -5.36 13.10 20.63
C GLY A 388 -5.60 13.12 19.12
N TYR A 389 -5.64 11.97 18.43
CA TYR A 389 -5.81 11.92 17.00
C TYR A 389 -7.24 12.30 16.57
N ASP A 390 -7.43 13.40 15.84
CA ASP A 390 -8.75 13.88 15.34
C ASP A 390 -8.92 13.75 13.82
N GLY A 391 -8.04 13.02 13.12
CA GLY A 391 -8.22 12.70 11.71
C GLY A 391 -9.23 11.58 11.46
N VAL A 392 -9.41 11.23 10.17
CA VAL A 392 -10.28 10.12 9.77
C VAL A 392 -9.74 8.79 10.29
N VAL A 393 -10.62 7.95 10.84
CA VAL A 393 -10.36 6.52 11.07
C VAL A 393 -11.25 5.73 10.12
N CYS A 394 -10.63 5.01 9.19
CA CYS A 394 -11.29 4.15 8.22
C CYS A 394 -10.98 2.69 8.55
N THR A 395 -11.97 1.81 8.60
CA THR A 395 -11.71 0.38 8.78
C THR A 395 -10.83 -0.17 7.65
N ASP A 396 -10.14 -1.25 7.92
CA ASP A 396 -9.65 -2.10 6.84
C ASP A 396 -10.83 -2.77 6.12
N TRP A 397 -10.59 -3.48 4.99
CA TRP A 397 -11.65 -3.88 4.04
C TRP A 397 -12.51 -5.04 4.54
N ALA A 398 -13.84 -4.91 4.37
CA ALA A 398 -14.85 -5.94 4.61
C ALA A 398 -14.89 -6.49 6.04
N ILE A 399 -14.54 -5.68 7.06
CA ILE A 399 -14.56 -6.14 8.46
C ILE A 399 -15.98 -6.36 9.00
N THR A 400 -16.99 -5.78 8.36
CA THR A 400 -18.41 -5.94 8.76
C THR A 400 -19.09 -7.12 8.05
N HIS A 401 -18.44 -7.76 7.08
CA HIS A 401 -18.98 -8.87 6.32
C HIS A 401 -18.76 -10.22 7.02
N ASP A 402 -19.67 -11.17 6.73
CA ASP A 402 -19.55 -12.55 7.19
C ASP A 402 -18.38 -13.28 6.54
N TYR A 403 -17.79 -14.22 7.28
CA TYR A 403 -16.91 -15.25 6.74
C TYR A 403 -17.47 -16.64 7.11
N GLN A 404 -17.17 -17.64 6.29
CA GLN A 404 -17.79 -18.98 6.41
C GLN A 404 -16.79 -20.10 6.70
N LYS A 405 -15.51 -19.85 6.49
CA LYS A 405 -14.41 -20.81 6.66
C LYS A 405 -13.19 -20.12 7.27
N VAL A 406 -12.36 -20.91 7.93
CA VAL A 406 -11.09 -20.42 8.53
C VAL A 406 -10.12 -19.89 7.45
N GLU A 407 -10.17 -20.49 6.24
CA GLU A 407 -9.43 -20.08 5.07
C GLU A 407 -10.12 -19.02 4.19
N ASP A 408 -11.20 -18.42 4.66
CA ASP A 408 -11.93 -17.37 3.95
C ASP A 408 -11.25 -16.00 4.13
N ALA A 409 -11.10 -15.27 3.04
CA ALA A 409 -10.54 -13.91 3.02
C ALA A 409 -11.61 -12.83 2.81
N THR A 410 -12.91 -13.19 2.69
CA THR A 410 -13.96 -12.26 2.27
C THR A 410 -14.52 -11.41 3.41
N GLY A 411 -14.73 -11.99 4.60
CA GLY A 411 -15.24 -11.27 5.77
C GLY A 411 -14.32 -11.37 6.97
N LYS A 412 -14.41 -10.39 7.90
CA LYS A 412 -13.47 -10.28 9.04
C LYS A 412 -14.15 -9.72 10.30
N CYS A 413 -15.38 -10.16 10.58
CA CYS A 413 -16.18 -9.67 11.72
C CYS A 413 -15.76 -10.28 13.08
N TRP A 414 -14.48 -10.35 13.33
CA TRP A 414 -13.89 -11.09 14.45
C TRP A 414 -14.27 -10.52 15.82
N GLY A 415 -14.89 -11.37 16.63
CA GLY A 415 -15.49 -11.04 17.92
C GLY A 415 -16.95 -10.57 17.83
N TYR A 416 -17.48 -10.47 16.59
CA TYR A 416 -18.88 -10.13 16.30
C TYR A 416 -19.52 -11.08 15.27
N GLU A 417 -19.07 -12.33 15.27
CA GLU A 417 -19.51 -13.35 14.31
C GLU A 417 -21.02 -13.60 14.33
N ASN A 418 -21.64 -13.51 15.53
CA ASN A 418 -23.07 -13.73 15.71
C ASN A 418 -23.94 -12.46 15.58
N ALA A 419 -23.32 -11.29 15.36
CA ALA A 419 -24.02 -10.03 15.20
C ALA A 419 -24.50 -9.85 13.75
N THR A 420 -25.58 -9.10 13.56
CA THR A 420 -26.02 -8.65 12.23
C THR A 420 -25.05 -7.62 11.67
N GLU A 421 -25.09 -7.39 10.37
CA GLU A 421 -24.25 -6.39 9.73
C GLU A 421 -24.51 -4.97 10.30
N ALA A 422 -25.76 -4.64 10.59
CA ALA A 422 -26.14 -3.38 11.24
C ALA A 422 -25.51 -3.23 12.64
N GLU A 423 -25.56 -4.29 13.45
CA GLU A 423 -24.94 -4.30 14.80
C GLU A 423 -23.42 -4.20 14.72
N ARG A 424 -22.79 -4.78 13.71
CA ARG A 424 -21.35 -4.63 13.44
C ARG A 424 -20.99 -3.19 13.09
N HIS A 425 -21.72 -2.57 12.16
CA HIS A 425 -21.54 -1.16 11.84
C HIS A 425 -21.74 -0.27 13.07
N PHE A 426 -22.76 -0.54 13.87
CA PHE A 426 -23.00 0.18 15.11
C PHE A 426 -21.84 0.03 16.10
N ALA A 427 -21.31 -1.18 16.31
CA ALA A 427 -20.18 -1.43 17.21
C ALA A 427 -18.90 -0.71 16.75
N VAL A 428 -18.64 -0.66 15.43
CA VAL A 428 -17.53 0.08 14.84
C VAL A 428 -17.69 1.59 15.06
N LEU A 429 -18.91 2.13 14.92
CA LEU A 429 -19.23 3.53 15.25
C LEU A 429 -19.02 3.85 16.71
N GLU A 430 -19.43 2.95 17.64
CA GLU A 430 -19.19 3.10 19.07
C GLU A 430 -17.71 3.10 19.43
N ALA A 431 -16.91 2.30 18.71
CA ALA A 431 -15.47 2.29 18.88
C ALA A 431 -14.77 3.58 18.43
N GLY A 432 -15.45 4.47 17.67
CA GLY A 432 -14.90 5.77 17.26
C GLY A 432 -14.40 5.86 15.82
N VAL A 433 -14.72 4.88 14.99
CA VAL A 433 -14.36 4.82 13.55
C VAL A 433 -15.31 5.69 12.73
N ASP A 434 -14.81 6.32 11.64
CA ASP A 434 -15.55 7.26 10.81
C ASP A 434 -15.99 6.68 9.46
N GLN A 435 -15.31 5.67 8.94
CA GLN A 435 -15.50 5.18 7.57
C GLN A 435 -15.34 3.67 7.46
N PHE A 436 -16.07 3.04 6.54
CA PHE A 436 -16.15 1.59 6.34
C PHE A 436 -15.53 1.17 5.02
N GLY A 437 -14.35 0.54 5.07
CA GLY A 437 -13.63 0.03 3.91
C GLY A 437 -14.31 -1.19 3.28
N GLY A 438 -14.37 -1.22 1.94
CA GLY A 438 -14.93 -2.34 1.17
C GLY A 438 -16.46 -2.46 1.23
N ASN A 439 -17.17 -1.36 1.48
CA ASN A 439 -18.63 -1.32 1.59
C ASN A 439 -19.20 -0.35 0.56
N ASN A 440 -20.11 -0.84 -0.31
CA ASN A 440 -20.77 -0.05 -1.35
C ASN A 440 -22.21 0.36 -1.00
N ALA A 441 -22.85 -0.30 -0.02
CA ALA A 441 -24.24 -0.10 0.34
C ALA A 441 -24.39 0.72 1.63
N LYS A 442 -25.18 1.80 1.60
CA LYS A 442 -25.42 2.66 2.78
C LYS A 442 -26.42 2.09 3.76
N GLN A 443 -27.26 1.12 3.37
CA GLN A 443 -28.34 0.65 4.24
C GLN A 443 -27.86 0.12 5.60
N PRO A 444 -26.79 -0.69 5.72
CA PRO A 444 -26.28 -1.12 7.03
C PRO A 444 -25.82 0.05 7.92
N VAL A 445 -25.29 1.13 7.33
CA VAL A 445 -24.90 2.34 8.08
C VAL A 445 -26.13 3.10 8.58
N LEU A 446 -27.20 3.20 7.77
CA LEU A 446 -28.48 3.79 8.19
C LEU A 446 -29.17 2.95 9.27
N ASP A 447 -29.07 1.64 9.22
CA ASP A 447 -29.57 0.77 10.26
C ASP A 447 -28.77 0.92 11.57
N ALA A 448 -27.46 1.08 11.49
CA ALA A 448 -26.61 1.42 12.63
C ALA A 448 -26.96 2.81 13.21
N TYR A 449 -27.32 3.81 12.38
CA TYR A 449 -27.85 5.08 12.85
C TYR A 449 -29.10 4.90 13.70
N ARG A 450 -30.05 4.05 13.27
CA ARG A 450 -31.27 3.75 14.03
C ARG A 450 -30.96 3.10 15.37
N LEU A 451 -30.01 2.14 15.41
CA LEU A 451 -29.54 1.54 16.66
C LEU A 451 -28.90 2.59 17.59
N TRP A 452 -28.19 3.56 17.03
CA TRP A 452 -27.64 4.68 17.82
C TRP A 452 -28.73 5.57 18.39
N VAL A 453 -29.76 5.89 17.60
CA VAL A 453 -30.93 6.66 18.04
C VAL A 453 -31.66 5.94 19.20
N GLU A 454 -31.88 4.64 19.08
CA GLU A 454 -32.51 3.82 20.11
C GLU A 454 -31.72 3.83 21.42
N LYS A 455 -30.40 3.79 21.35
CA LYS A 455 -29.54 3.70 22.54
C LYS A 455 -29.21 5.05 23.16
N TYR A 456 -28.92 6.08 22.34
CA TYR A 456 -28.35 7.35 22.75
C TYR A 456 -29.22 8.58 22.42
N GLY A 457 -30.29 8.41 21.67
CA GLY A 457 -31.18 9.47 21.20
C GLY A 457 -30.75 10.14 19.92
N GLU A 458 -31.72 10.79 19.25
CA GLU A 458 -31.60 11.40 17.92
C GLU A 458 -30.51 12.47 17.85
N VAL A 459 -30.40 13.35 18.85
CA VAL A 459 -29.39 14.43 18.86
C VAL A 459 -27.98 13.86 18.87
N SER A 460 -27.73 12.85 19.72
CA SER A 460 -26.44 12.17 19.79
C SER A 460 -26.08 11.46 18.48
N ALA A 461 -27.08 10.83 17.83
CA ALA A 461 -26.87 10.17 16.53
C ALA A 461 -26.47 11.17 15.45
N GLN A 462 -27.18 12.31 15.35
CA GLN A 462 -26.85 13.38 14.40
C GLN A 462 -25.46 13.96 14.65
N GLU A 463 -25.10 14.25 15.91
CA GLU A 463 -23.78 14.76 16.27
C GLU A 463 -22.67 13.77 15.90
N ARG A 464 -22.88 12.47 16.16
CA ARG A 464 -21.92 11.42 15.81
C ARG A 464 -21.67 11.34 14.31
N PHE A 465 -22.74 11.37 13.51
CA PHE A 465 -22.63 11.30 12.05
C PHE A 465 -22.01 12.57 11.47
N ARG A 466 -22.41 13.75 11.92
CA ARG A 466 -21.82 15.03 11.51
C ARG A 466 -20.33 15.13 11.85
N LYS A 467 -19.92 14.57 12.97
CA LYS A 467 -18.50 14.50 13.36
C LYS A 467 -17.68 13.70 12.34
N SER A 468 -18.18 12.53 11.91
CA SER A 468 -17.54 11.76 10.84
C SER A 468 -17.54 12.50 9.49
N ALA A 469 -18.69 13.09 9.11
CA ALA A 469 -18.78 13.88 7.87
C ALA A 469 -17.76 15.02 7.85
N ARG A 470 -17.63 15.80 8.93
CA ARG A 470 -16.64 16.88 9.04
C ARG A 470 -15.21 16.39 8.79
N ARG A 471 -14.81 15.24 9.38
CA ARG A 471 -13.48 14.65 9.19
C ARG A 471 -13.23 14.21 7.75
N LEU A 472 -14.21 13.56 7.15
CA LEU A 472 -14.14 13.05 5.77
C LEU A 472 -14.07 14.21 4.76
N LEU A 473 -14.93 15.22 4.93
CA LEU A 473 -14.95 16.42 4.09
C LEU A 473 -13.67 17.23 4.21
N MET A 474 -13.09 17.34 5.41
CA MET A 474 -11.81 18.01 5.63
C MET A 474 -10.71 17.48 4.71
N ASN A 475 -10.61 16.17 4.50
CA ASN A 475 -9.62 15.57 3.60
C ASN A 475 -9.85 15.96 2.13
N MET A 476 -11.10 16.14 1.72
CA MET A 476 -11.44 16.61 0.37
C MET A 476 -11.13 18.11 0.18
N PHE A 477 -11.39 18.94 1.19
CA PHE A 477 -11.05 20.36 1.16
C PHE A 477 -9.52 20.58 1.18
N ARG A 478 -8.78 19.83 1.99
CA ARG A 478 -7.31 19.90 2.08
C ARG A 478 -6.60 19.68 0.75
N THR A 479 -7.17 18.84 -0.11
CA THR A 479 -6.62 18.51 -1.43
C THR A 479 -7.25 19.32 -2.58
N GLY A 480 -8.10 20.31 -2.28
CA GLY A 480 -8.72 21.20 -3.25
C GLY A 480 -9.75 20.56 -4.19
N LEU A 481 -10.27 19.38 -3.85
CA LEU A 481 -11.23 18.67 -4.70
C LEU A 481 -12.52 19.46 -4.93
N PHE A 482 -12.98 20.26 -3.96
CA PHE A 482 -14.15 21.12 -4.13
C PHE A 482 -13.91 22.30 -5.09
N ASP A 483 -12.66 22.76 -5.19
CA ASP A 483 -12.31 23.85 -6.10
C ASP A 483 -12.13 23.30 -7.51
N ASN A 484 -11.22 22.36 -7.71
CA ASN A 484 -10.98 21.71 -9.00
C ASN A 484 -10.65 20.21 -8.85
N PRO A 485 -11.64 19.32 -9.03
CA PRO A 485 -11.42 17.88 -8.98
C PRO A 485 -10.96 17.28 -10.32
N TYR A 486 -10.91 18.07 -11.40
CA TYR A 486 -10.59 17.62 -12.75
C TYR A 486 -9.09 17.63 -13.02
N VAL A 487 -8.64 16.73 -13.89
CA VAL A 487 -7.26 16.63 -14.35
C VAL A 487 -7.18 16.74 -15.88
N ASP A 488 -6.05 17.20 -16.40
CA ASP A 488 -5.80 17.26 -17.85
C ASP A 488 -5.22 15.93 -18.34
N PRO A 489 -5.96 15.11 -19.13
CA PRO A 489 -5.48 13.81 -19.59
C PRO A 489 -4.21 13.88 -20.44
N ALA A 490 -4.02 14.97 -21.21
CA ALA A 490 -2.82 15.14 -22.00
C ALA A 490 -1.56 15.48 -21.16
N ARG A 491 -1.75 16.20 -20.05
CA ARG A 491 -0.67 16.41 -19.05
C ARG A 491 -0.37 15.12 -18.31
N THR A 492 -1.38 14.38 -17.89
CA THR A 492 -1.25 13.09 -17.18
C THR A 492 -0.38 12.11 -17.98
N GLU A 493 -0.68 11.93 -19.27
CA GLU A 493 0.05 11.02 -20.16
C GLU A 493 1.54 11.37 -20.30
N LYS A 494 1.90 12.63 -20.12
CA LYS A 494 3.29 13.10 -20.18
C LYS A 494 4.02 13.03 -18.84
N LEU A 495 3.32 13.21 -17.74
CA LEU A 495 3.90 13.30 -16.40
C LEU A 495 4.10 11.91 -15.77
N VAL A 496 3.07 11.06 -15.83
CA VAL A 496 3.09 9.74 -15.20
C VAL A 496 4.10 8.85 -15.89
N GLY A 497 5.09 8.33 -15.15
CA GLY A 497 6.19 7.55 -15.68
C GLY A 497 7.12 8.33 -16.59
N CYS A 498 7.26 9.66 -16.41
CA CYS A 498 8.18 10.45 -17.21
C CYS A 498 9.64 10.00 -16.97
N PRO A 499 10.55 10.23 -17.97
CA PRO A 499 11.93 9.76 -17.86
C PRO A 499 12.67 10.23 -16.62
N GLU A 500 12.38 11.43 -16.13
CA GLU A 500 12.98 11.96 -14.91
C GLU A 500 12.56 11.14 -13.67
N PHE A 501 11.26 10.89 -13.49
CA PHE A 501 10.74 10.13 -12.36
C PHE A 501 11.17 8.67 -12.40
N MET A 502 11.19 8.06 -13.61
CA MET A 502 11.72 6.71 -13.81
C MET A 502 13.20 6.62 -13.42
N ALA A 503 14.02 7.63 -13.78
CA ALA A 503 15.44 7.64 -13.42
C ALA A 503 15.65 7.81 -11.90
N ARG A 504 14.83 8.60 -11.21
CA ARG A 504 14.88 8.74 -9.75
C ARG A 504 14.53 7.43 -9.06
N GLY A 505 13.45 6.78 -9.47
CA GLY A 505 13.05 5.47 -8.94
C GLY A 505 14.11 4.40 -9.17
N PHE A 506 14.70 4.34 -10.37
CA PHE A 506 15.79 3.41 -10.66
C PHE A 506 17.04 3.67 -9.81
N ASN A 507 17.40 4.94 -9.56
CA ASN A 507 18.49 5.28 -8.64
C ASN A 507 18.21 4.79 -7.21
N ALA A 508 16.96 4.91 -6.74
CA ALA A 508 16.56 4.36 -5.43
C ALA A 508 16.72 2.84 -5.39
N GLN A 509 16.34 2.14 -6.46
CA GLN A 509 16.55 0.69 -6.58
C GLN A 509 18.03 0.29 -6.51
N LEU A 510 18.91 1.01 -7.21
CA LEU A 510 20.36 0.79 -7.14
C LEU A 510 20.90 0.94 -5.71
N ARG A 511 20.41 1.95 -4.98
CA ARG A 511 20.83 2.26 -3.61
C ARG A 511 20.27 1.32 -2.56
N SER A 512 19.23 0.56 -2.88
CA SER A 512 18.56 -0.38 -1.97
C SER A 512 19.11 -1.80 -2.02
N VAL A 513 19.89 -2.17 -3.05
CA VAL A 513 20.51 -3.49 -3.10
C VAL A 513 21.61 -3.60 -2.03
N VAL A 514 21.51 -4.61 -1.18
CA VAL A 514 22.45 -4.84 -0.09
C VAL A 514 23.46 -5.92 -0.49
N MET A 515 24.74 -5.60 -0.47
CA MET A 515 25.80 -6.61 -0.58
C MET A 515 26.15 -7.11 0.82
N VAL A 516 25.95 -8.39 1.09
CA VAL A 516 26.24 -8.98 2.40
C VAL A 516 27.51 -9.83 2.40
N LYS A 517 28.00 -10.23 1.22
CA LYS A 517 29.26 -10.99 1.09
C LYS A 517 30.00 -10.59 -0.18
N ASN A 518 31.35 -10.46 -0.07
CA ASN A 518 32.24 -10.22 -1.22
C ASN A 518 33.61 -10.86 -0.97
N ARG A 519 33.63 -12.20 -0.86
CA ARG A 519 34.82 -12.99 -0.57
C ARG A 519 35.88 -12.78 -1.66
N ASN A 520 37.13 -12.52 -1.24
CA ASN A 520 38.25 -12.26 -2.15
C ASN A 520 38.00 -11.15 -3.18
N ALA A 521 37.13 -10.21 -2.89
CA ALA A 521 36.75 -9.14 -3.79
C ALA A 521 36.30 -9.64 -5.19
N VAL A 522 35.48 -10.69 -5.23
CA VAL A 522 34.94 -11.24 -6.49
C VAL A 522 33.97 -10.28 -7.18
N LEU A 523 33.44 -9.31 -6.49
CA LEU A 523 32.65 -8.21 -7.06
C LEU A 523 33.48 -6.92 -7.01
N PRO A 524 33.41 -6.09 -8.06
CA PRO A 524 32.63 -6.27 -9.30
C PRO A 524 33.31 -7.19 -10.31
N GLN A 525 32.51 -7.76 -11.23
CA GLN A 525 33.02 -8.56 -12.34
C GLN A 525 33.42 -7.67 -13.54
N PRO A 526 34.49 -7.99 -14.29
CA PRO A 526 34.88 -7.23 -15.44
C PRO A 526 33.77 -7.17 -16.53
N ALA A 527 33.69 -6.05 -17.24
CA ALA A 527 32.79 -5.92 -18.38
C ALA A 527 33.09 -7.02 -19.42
N ARG A 528 32.03 -7.67 -19.92
CA ARG A 528 32.11 -8.74 -20.92
C ARG A 528 32.79 -10.03 -20.41
N ALA A 529 33.00 -10.20 -19.09
CA ALA A 529 33.36 -11.50 -18.55
C ALA A 529 32.34 -12.56 -18.96
N LYS A 530 32.80 -13.80 -19.15
CA LYS A 530 31.89 -14.90 -19.51
C LYS A 530 31.12 -15.39 -18.29
N VAL A 531 29.80 -15.29 -18.34
CA VAL A 531 28.92 -15.74 -17.25
C VAL A 531 28.18 -17.03 -17.59
N TRP A 532 28.25 -18.01 -16.73
CA TRP A 532 27.31 -19.11 -16.73
C TRP A 532 26.09 -18.72 -15.91
N PHE A 533 24.94 -18.65 -16.58
CA PHE A 533 23.66 -18.25 -16.00
C PHE A 533 22.68 -19.42 -16.14
N PRO A 534 22.48 -20.22 -15.07
CA PRO A 534 21.69 -21.45 -15.14
C PRO A 534 20.18 -21.19 -15.18
N GLN A 535 19.46 -22.15 -15.75
CA GLN A 535 18.02 -22.29 -15.52
C GLN A 535 17.77 -22.82 -14.10
N ILE A 536 16.63 -22.47 -13.57
CA ILE A 536 16.14 -22.91 -12.24
C ILE A 536 14.93 -23.81 -12.43
N HIS A 537 14.87 -24.89 -11.67
CA HIS A 537 13.70 -25.76 -11.63
C HIS A 537 12.58 -25.08 -10.85
N LYS A 538 11.46 -24.81 -11.52
CA LYS A 538 10.25 -24.23 -10.94
C LYS A 538 9.19 -25.30 -10.76
N LEU A 539 8.67 -25.43 -9.55
CA LEU A 539 7.55 -26.32 -9.23
C LEU A 539 6.25 -25.54 -9.17
N PRO A 540 5.10 -26.20 -9.46
CA PRO A 540 3.79 -25.59 -9.26
C PRO A 540 3.65 -25.10 -7.81
N SER A 541 3.14 -23.88 -7.64
CA SER A 541 2.93 -23.28 -6.34
C SER A 541 1.51 -22.74 -6.18
N LYS A 542 1.15 -22.34 -4.98
CA LYS A 542 -0.08 -21.59 -4.73
C LYS A 542 0.26 -20.16 -4.36
N GLY A 543 -0.37 -19.20 -5.03
CA GLY A 543 -0.29 -17.80 -4.65
C GLY A 543 -0.99 -17.53 -3.31
N PHE A 544 -0.80 -16.33 -2.78
CA PHE A 544 -1.37 -15.90 -1.50
C PHE A 544 -2.89 -16.14 -1.39
N PHE A 545 -3.64 -15.88 -2.45
CA PHE A 545 -5.10 -16.14 -2.50
C PHE A 545 -5.47 -17.57 -2.94
N GLY A 546 -4.55 -18.53 -2.85
CA GLY A 546 -4.78 -19.93 -3.17
C GLY A 546 -4.85 -20.29 -4.66
N ASN A 547 -4.62 -19.35 -5.55
CA ASN A 547 -4.56 -19.57 -6.99
C ASN A 547 -3.34 -20.41 -7.35
N ALA A 548 -3.50 -21.40 -8.23
CA ALA A 548 -2.38 -22.16 -8.76
C ALA A 548 -1.49 -21.24 -9.63
N ASN A 549 -0.18 -21.27 -9.38
CA ASN A 549 0.82 -20.51 -10.11
C ASN A 549 1.87 -21.45 -10.73
N GLY A 550 2.11 -21.30 -12.03
CA GLY A 550 3.17 -21.98 -12.76
C GLY A 550 2.93 -23.48 -12.97
N ASP A 551 3.76 -24.04 -13.84
CA ASP A 551 3.86 -25.46 -14.13
C ASP A 551 5.26 -25.96 -13.75
N ASP A 552 5.47 -27.27 -13.68
CA ASP A 552 6.80 -27.88 -13.55
C ASP A 552 7.64 -27.55 -14.79
N SER A 553 8.64 -26.70 -14.63
CA SER A 553 9.44 -26.17 -15.73
C SER A 553 10.88 -25.82 -15.32
N TRP A 554 11.76 -25.73 -16.34
CA TRP A 554 13.10 -25.16 -16.20
C TRP A 554 13.12 -23.82 -16.90
N GLU A 555 13.39 -22.76 -16.15
CA GLU A 555 13.31 -21.39 -16.65
C GLU A 555 14.53 -20.56 -16.26
N PHE A 556 14.92 -19.62 -17.12
CA PHE A 556 15.86 -18.60 -16.70
C PHE A 556 15.17 -17.63 -15.74
N PRO A 557 15.78 -17.31 -14.58
CA PRO A 557 15.15 -16.44 -13.58
C PRO A 557 15.02 -14.96 -14.02
N MET A 558 15.71 -14.57 -15.10
CA MET A 558 15.56 -13.27 -15.76
C MET A 558 15.84 -13.38 -17.26
N ASP A 559 15.48 -12.32 -18.01
CA ASP A 559 15.74 -12.24 -19.44
C ASP A 559 17.25 -12.34 -19.76
N THR A 560 17.65 -13.39 -20.47
CA THR A 560 19.01 -13.61 -20.88
C THR A 560 19.55 -12.52 -21.83
N ALA A 561 18.66 -11.85 -22.60
CA ALA A 561 19.06 -10.71 -23.42
C ALA A 561 19.45 -9.49 -22.54
N LEU A 562 18.86 -9.35 -21.35
CA LEU A 562 19.28 -8.35 -20.38
C LEU A 562 20.66 -8.68 -19.82
N VAL A 563 20.91 -9.93 -19.40
CA VAL A 563 22.24 -10.39 -18.93
C VAL A 563 23.32 -10.16 -19.99
N ALA A 564 23.00 -10.45 -21.25
CA ALA A 564 23.92 -10.29 -22.39
C ALA A 564 24.30 -8.82 -22.68
N ARG A 565 23.63 -7.83 -22.12
CA ARG A 565 24.05 -6.41 -22.18
C ARG A 565 25.29 -6.12 -21.32
N TYR A 566 25.53 -6.93 -20.31
CA TYR A 566 26.58 -6.75 -19.30
C TYR A 566 27.73 -7.76 -19.50
N PHE A 567 27.41 -9.02 -19.75
CA PHE A 567 28.33 -10.15 -19.77
C PHE A 567 28.15 -11.00 -21.01
N ASP A 568 29.19 -11.76 -21.40
CA ASP A 568 29.09 -12.75 -22.46
C ASP A 568 28.56 -14.07 -21.88
N LEU A 569 27.43 -14.57 -22.40
CA LEU A 569 26.84 -15.81 -21.93
C LEU A 569 27.71 -17.00 -22.32
N ALA A 570 28.16 -17.79 -21.35
CA ALA A 570 28.84 -19.06 -21.56
C ALA A 570 27.82 -20.18 -21.80
N ALA A 571 28.09 -21.05 -22.76
CA ALA A 571 27.23 -22.20 -23.03
C ALA A 571 27.36 -23.28 -21.96
N THR A 572 28.54 -23.42 -21.35
CA THR A 572 28.83 -24.39 -20.31
C THR A 572 29.58 -23.74 -19.14
N PRO A 573 29.53 -24.34 -17.92
CA PRO A 573 30.30 -23.84 -16.77
C PRO A 573 31.80 -23.77 -16.99
N GLU A 574 32.36 -24.70 -17.79
CA GLU A 574 33.80 -24.77 -18.09
C GLU A 574 34.28 -23.55 -18.88
N GLU A 575 33.42 -23.00 -19.73
CA GLU A 575 33.74 -21.82 -20.58
C GLU A 575 33.60 -20.51 -19.81
N ALA A 576 32.90 -20.53 -18.65
CA ALA A 576 32.58 -19.34 -17.87
C ALA A 576 33.78 -18.88 -17.03
N ASP A 577 33.87 -17.57 -16.81
CA ASP A 577 34.76 -16.94 -15.83
C ASP A 577 34.14 -16.99 -14.42
N PHE A 578 32.81 -16.82 -14.35
CA PHE A 578 32.03 -16.89 -13.10
C PHE A 578 30.61 -17.42 -13.36
N ALA A 579 29.93 -17.85 -12.29
CA ALA A 579 28.49 -18.15 -12.33
C ALA A 579 27.69 -17.02 -11.67
N PHE A 580 26.51 -16.75 -12.23
CA PHE A 580 25.52 -15.88 -11.59
C PHE A 580 24.19 -16.63 -11.42
N VAL A 581 23.74 -16.75 -10.18
CA VAL A 581 22.45 -17.35 -9.83
C VAL A 581 21.55 -16.28 -9.23
N TYR A 582 20.38 -16.10 -9.79
CA TYR A 582 19.35 -15.22 -9.25
C TYR A 582 18.25 -16.08 -8.66
N ALA A 583 18.14 -16.08 -7.34
CA ALA A 583 17.21 -16.89 -6.54
C ALA A 583 16.11 -15.99 -5.95
N ASN A 584 14.97 -16.59 -5.59
CA ASN A 584 13.96 -15.93 -4.76
C ASN A 584 14.06 -16.45 -3.33
N GLU A 585 13.61 -15.67 -2.36
CA GLU A 585 13.47 -16.12 -0.97
C GLU A 585 12.66 -17.42 -0.86
N PRO A 586 12.84 -18.22 0.21
CA PRO A 586 12.10 -19.46 0.40
C PRO A 586 10.58 -19.24 0.47
N GLN A 587 9.81 -20.02 -0.32
CA GLN A 587 8.36 -19.99 -0.40
C GLN A 587 7.75 -21.13 0.47
N GLY A 588 7.88 -20.97 1.81
CA GLY A 588 7.60 -22.00 2.80
C GLY A 588 6.17 -22.01 3.37
N GLY A 589 5.16 -21.64 2.58
CA GLY A 589 3.74 -21.74 2.95
C GLY A 589 3.15 -20.49 3.62
N HIS A 590 1.88 -20.60 4.05
CA HIS A 590 1.09 -19.50 4.62
C HIS A 590 0.56 -19.78 6.04
N GLY A 591 0.97 -20.88 6.65
CA GLY A 591 0.63 -21.19 8.05
C GLY A 591 -0.69 -21.94 8.25
N TYR A 592 -1.40 -22.30 7.18
CA TYR A 592 -2.61 -23.12 7.24
C TYR A 592 -2.71 -24.04 6.04
N ASP A 593 -3.08 -25.31 6.31
CA ASP A 593 -3.28 -26.35 5.30
C ASP A 593 -4.63 -27.06 5.50
N VAL A 594 -5.50 -26.90 4.53
CA VAL A 594 -6.82 -27.54 4.50
C VAL A 594 -6.69 -29.08 4.51
N ALA A 595 -5.65 -29.64 3.88
CA ALA A 595 -5.42 -31.08 3.85
C ALA A 595 -5.07 -31.64 5.23
N ASP A 596 -4.30 -30.93 6.04
CA ASP A 596 -4.03 -31.30 7.43
C ASP A 596 -5.31 -31.32 8.26
N ARG A 597 -6.16 -30.28 8.12
CA ARG A 597 -7.47 -30.24 8.79
C ARG A 597 -8.37 -31.40 8.39
N ASP A 598 -8.48 -31.66 7.11
CA ASP A 598 -9.35 -32.71 6.56
C ASP A 598 -8.86 -34.12 6.92
N ALA A 599 -7.57 -34.27 7.22
CA ALA A 599 -6.97 -35.48 7.78
C ALA A 599 -7.14 -35.62 9.31
N GLY A 600 -7.82 -34.68 9.97
CA GLY A 600 -8.09 -34.69 11.42
C GLY A 600 -7.08 -33.89 12.26
N GLY A 601 -6.19 -33.13 11.63
CA GLY A 601 -5.34 -32.11 12.28
C GLY A 601 -6.12 -30.84 12.62
N ASN A 602 -5.40 -29.86 13.16
CA ASN A 602 -6.00 -28.53 13.44
C ASN A 602 -5.89 -27.55 12.25
N GLY A 603 -5.27 -27.94 11.14
CA GLY A 603 -5.04 -27.13 9.96
C GLY A 603 -3.78 -26.25 10.04
N TYR A 604 -3.27 -25.93 11.22
CA TYR A 604 -2.10 -25.07 11.42
C TYR A 604 -0.81 -25.80 11.10
N VAL A 605 0.00 -25.20 10.22
CA VAL A 605 1.32 -25.70 9.79
C VAL A 605 2.34 -24.56 9.90
N PRO A 606 3.65 -24.87 10.00
CA PRO A 606 4.66 -23.81 10.09
C PRO A 606 4.74 -23.01 8.78
N ILE A 607 5.25 -21.76 8.88
CA ILE A 607 5.79 -20.99 7.77
C ILE A 607 7.30 -21.10 7.83
N SER A 608 7.94 -21.54 6.73
CA SER A 608 9.38 -21.70 6.64
C SER A 608 10.06 -20.54 5.92
N LEU A 609 11.21 -20.13 6.45
CA LEU A 609 12.14 -19.17 5.83
C LEU A 609 13.42 -19.86 5.31
N GLN A 610 13.42 -21.19 5.21
CA GLN A 610 14.50 -22.00 4.63
C GLN A 610 14.01 -22.79 3.41
N TYR A 611 14.93 -23.21 2.54
CA TYR A 611 14.58 -23.93 1.30
C TYR A 611 14.34 -25.44 1.52
N GLU A 612 15.08 -26.05 2.43
CA GLU A 612 14.87 -27.45 2.79
C GLU A 612 13.56 -27.62 3.58
N ASP A 613 13.06 -28.86 3.61
CA ASP A 613 11.89 -29.19 4.40
C ASP A 613 12.11 -28.80 5.87
N TYR A 614 11.13 -28.13 6.45
CA TYR A 614 11.18 -27.67 7.83
C TYR A 614 10.18 -28.42 8.71
N THR A 615 10.68 -29.06 9.78
CA THR A 615 9.86 -29.61 10.86
C THR A 615 9.98 -28.72 12.09
N ALA A 616 8.87 -28.16 12.55
CA ALA A 616 8.81 -27.19 13.63
C ALA A 616 9.00 -27.81 15.01
N SER A 617 10.18 -28.37 15.28
CA SER A 617 10.49 -29.08 16.56
C SER A 617 10.66 -28.11 17.74
N SER A 618 11.16 -26.89 17.50
CA SER A 618 11.36 -25.82 18.50
C SER A 618 10.15 -24.92 18.70
N ALA A 619 9.13 -25.00 17.85
CA ALA A 619 7.92 -24.20 18.01
C ALA A 619 7.23 -24.42 19.36
N ARG A 620 6.54 -23.42 19.86
CA ARG A 620 5.75 -23.53 21.09
C ARG A 620 4.68 -24.63 20.96
N PRO A 621 4.40 -25.41 22.05
CA PRO A 621 3.43 -26.50 21.99
C PRO A 621 1.99 -26.03 21.91
N GLU A 622 1.70 -24.85 22.45
CA GLU A 622 0.38 -24.23 22.47
C GLU A 622 0.47 -22.82 21.91
N SER A 623 -0.56 -22.41 21.15
CA SER A 623 -0.69 -21.04 20.68
C SER A 623 -0.98 -20.07 21.83
N ILE A 624 -0.59 -18.80 21.68
CA ILE A 624 -0.91 -17.74 22.63
C ILE A 624 -2.39 -17.37 22.52
N ALA A 625 -2.90 -17.31 21.30
CA ALA A 625 -4.28 -16.94 21.02
C ALA A 625 -5.03 -18.05 20.27
N GLY A 626 -6.37 -18.05 20.38
CA GLY A 626 -7.22 -19.02 19.71
C GLY A 626 -8.70 -18.83 20.09
N GLY A 627 -9.55 -19.72 19.60
CA GLY A 627 -10.97 -19.77 19.97
C GLY A 627 -11.91 -19.13 18.95
N ASP A 628 -11.66 -19.33 17.66
CA ASP A 628 -12.62 -18.98 16.61
C ASP A 628 -13.82 -19.95 16.63
N PRO A 629 -15.07 -19.47 16.43
CA PRO A 629 -16.25 -20.34 16.39
C PRO A 629 -16.22 -21.41 15.29
N LEU A 630 -15.45 -21.20 14.20
CA LEU A 630 -15.31 -22.14 13.09
C LEU A 630 -14.19 -23.16 13.27
N GLU A 631 -13.38 -23.02 14.34
CA GLU A 631 -12.25 -23.91 14.59
C GLU A 631 -12.64 -25.08 15.49
N PRO A 632 -12.17 -26.29 15.19
CA PRO A 632 -12.45 -27.47 16.02
C PRO A 632 -11.62 -27.47 17.33
N SER A 633 -10.58 -26.63 17.43
CA SER A 633 -9.66 -26.51 18.56
C SER A 633 -9.28 -25.06 18.80
N SER A 634 -9.14 -24.68 20.08
CA SER A 634 -8.58 -23.38 20.43
C SER A 634 -7.06 -23.33 20.29
N ASN A 635 -6.36 -24.47 20.23
CA ASN A 635 -4.92 -24.51 20.03
C ASN A 635 -4.56 -24.46 18.55
N ARG A 636 -3.89 -23.39 18.14
CA ARG A 636 -3.34 -23.10 16.80
C ARG A 636 -1.87 -23.53 16.65
N GLY A 637 -1.34 -24.29 17.61
CA GLY A 637 0.03 -24.79 17.60
C GLY A 637 0.29 -25.76 16.44
N TYR A 638 1.51 -25.70 15.92
CA TYR A 638 1.98 -26.53 14.79
C TYR A 638 3.27 -27.30 15.12
N ARG A 639 3.65 -27.37 16.40
CA ARG A 639 4.88 -28.07 16.81
C ARG A 639 4.92 -29.51 16.31
N GLY A 640 6.06 -29.88 15.70
CA GLY A 640 6.28 -31.22 15.13
C GLY A 640 5.69 -31.44 13.76
N LYS A 641 4.97 -30.48 13.18
CA LYS A 641 4.51 -30.54 11.79
C LYS A 641 5.59 -30.08 10.83
N THR A 642 5.51 -30.57 9.58
CA THR A 642 6.49 -30.32 8.53
C THR A 642 5.85 -29.53 7.39
N VAL A 643 6.62 -28.61 6.80
CA VAL A 643 6.28 -27.91 5.57
C VAL A 643 7.43 -28.03 4.57
N SER A 644 7.10 -28.19 3.30
CA SER A 644 8.03 -28.18 2.17
C SER A 644 7.95 -26.85 1.42
N THR A 645 9.10 -26.35 0.99
CA THR A 645 9.21 -25.11 0.25
C THR A 645 9.01 -25.34 -1.24
N SER A 646 8.18 -24.54 -1.89
CA SER A 646 7.82 -24.74 -3.30
C SER A 646 8.94 -24.37 -4.28
N ASN A 647 9.91 -23.56 -3.87
CA ASN A 647 11.04 -23.11 -4.70
C ASN A 647 12.41 -23.62 -4.24
N ARG A 648 12.48 -24.85 -3.76
CA ARG A 648 13.73 -25.51 -3.41
C ARG A 648 14.75 -25.51 -4.56
N GLY A 649 14.29 -25.52 -5.81
CA GLY A 649 15.15 -25.45 -7.01
C GLY A 649 16.05 -24.21 -7.04
N ASP A 650 15.68 -23.11 -6.38
CA ASP A 650 16.52 -21.92 -6.26
C ASP A 650 17.82 -22.24 -5.46
N MET A 651 17.72 -22.92 -4.33
CA MET A 651 18.87 -23.39 -3.55
C MET A 651 19.68 -24.44 -4.31
N GLU A 652 19.00 -25.42 -4.93
CA GLU A 652 19.67 -26.49 -5.69
C GLU A 652 20.50 -25.90 -6.85
N ALA A 653 20.03 -24.83 -7.51
CA ALA A 653 20.79 -24.13 -8.53
C ALA A 653 22.08 -23.47 -7.99
N VAL A 654 22.05 -22.93 -6.75
CA VAL A 654 23.24 -22.37 -6.09
C VAL A 654 24.24 -23.46 -5.75
N ILE A 655 23.79 -24.57 -5.17
CA ILE A 655 24.66 -25.74 -4.83
C ILE A 655 25.29 -26.32 -6.09
N GLU A 656 24.49 -26.50 -7.15
CA GLU A 656 24.98 -27.03 -8.44
C GLU A 656 25.97 -26.06 -9.08
N ALA A 657 25.70 -24.74 -9.01
CA ALA A 657 26.64 -23.74 -9.52
C ALA A 657 28.03 -23.88 -8.84
N ARG A 658 28.07 -24.00 -7.51
CA ARG A 658 29.33 -24.23 -6.79
C ARG A 658 29.99 -25.53 -7.22
N ARG A 659 29.22 -26.60 -7.34
CA ARG A 659 29.73 -27.92 -7.71
C ARG A 659 30.44 -27.93 -9.09
N VAL A 660 29.80 -27.27 -10.10
CA VAL A 660 30.33 -27.29 -11.48
C VAL A 660 31.37 -26.22 -11.73
N MET A 661 31.34 -25.11 -11.01
CA MET A 661 32.32 -24.02 -11.13
C MET A 661 33.64 -24.33 -10.42
N GLY A 662 33.66 -25.24 -9.44
CA GLY A 662 34.85 -25.55 -8.66
C GLY A 662 35.35 -24.28 -7.93
N ASP A 663 36.58 -23.85 -8.23
CA ASP A 663 37.21 -22.67 -7.60
C ASP A 663 36.85 -21.33 -8.27
N LYS A 664 36.12 -21.35 -9.38
CA LYS A 664 35.67 -20.13 -10.05
C LYS A 664 34.58 -19.43 -9.24
N PRO A 665 34.47 -18.08 -9.31
CA PRO A 665 33.51 -17.33 -8.54
C PRO A 665 32.05 -17.75 -8.79
N VAL A 666 31.27 -17.83 -7.70
CA VAL A 666 29.81 -17.99 -7.74
C VAL A 666 29.19 -16.76 -7.05
N ILE A 667 28.44 -15.99 -7.82
CA ILE A 667 27.72 -14.80 -7.36
C ILE A 667 26.24 -15.15 -7.27
N VAL A 668 25.65 -14.87 -6.13
CA VAL A 668 24.22 -15.12 -5.88
C VAL A 668 23.54 -13.79 -5.57
N ALA A 669 22.40 -13.56 -6.16
CA ALA A 669 21.47 -12.51 -5.74
C ALA A 669 20.15 -13.16 -5.33
N VAL A 670 19.64 -12.79 -4.14
CA VAL A 670 18.36 -13.28 -3.64
C VAL A 670 17.34 -12.12 -3.70
N SER A 671 16.26 -12.32 -4.44
CA SER A 671 15.12 -11.43 -4.40
C SER A 671 14.31 -11.71 -3.13
N VAL A 672 14.10 -10.69 -2.32
CA VAL A 672 13.45 -10.85 -1.02
C VAL A 672 12.33 -9.84 -0.81
N LEU A 673 11.30 -10.31 -0.09
CA LEU A 673 10.18 -9.51 0.43
C LEU A 673 10.11 -9.57 1.95
N ARG A 674 10.86 -10.48 2.57
CA ARG A 674 10.98 -10.72 4.01
C ARG A 674 12.32 -11.39 4.32
N PRO A 675 12.70 -11.52 5.61
CA PRO A 675 13.91 -12.25 5.99
C PRO A 675 13.90 -13.69 5.50
N PHE A 676 15.09 -14.26 5.34
CA PHE A 676 15.30 -15.68 5.00
C PHE A 676 16.50 -16.22 5.76
N VAL A 677 16.60 -17.56 5.87
CA VAL A 677 17.76 -18.26 6.48
C VAL A 677 18.87 -18.40 5.44
N PRO A 678 20.00 -17.65 5.54
CA PRO A 678 21.07 -17.71 4.54
C PRO A 678 21.91 -19.00 4.56
N ALA A 679 21.84 -19.77 5.64
CA ALA A 679 22.71 -20.92 5.91
C ALA A 679 22.76 -21.98 4.79
N GLU A 680 21.71 -22.08 3.97
CA GLU A 680 21.61 -23.09 2.93
C GLU A 680 22.23 -22.65 1.58
N ILE A 681 22.49 -21.37 1.40
CA ILE A 681 23.05 -20.84 0.13
C ILE A 681 24.36 -20.06 0.34
N GLU A 682 24.54 -19.35 1.46
CA GLU A 682 25.73 -18.52 1.72
C GLU A 682 27.05 -19.30 1.60
N PRO A 683 27.21 -20.55 2.13
CA PRO A 683 28.47 -21.28 2.04
C PRO A 683 28.92 -21.59 0.59
N TYR A 684 28.01 -21.56 -0.35
CA TYR A 684 28.25 -21.86 -1.77
C TYR A 684 28.49 -20.62 -2.62
N ALA A 685 28.26 -19.41 -2.07
CA ALA A 685 28.44 -18.12 -2.76
C ALA A 685 29.76 -17.46 -2.36
N ASP A 686 30.47 -16.85 -3.31
CA ASP A 686 31.60 -15.96 -3.06
C ASP A 686 31.15 -14.49 -2.99
N GLY A 687 30.12 -14.13 -3.73
CA GLY A 687 29.40 -12.85 -3.63
C GLY A 687 27.92 -13.08 -3.36
N LEU A 688 27.35 -12.36 -2.40
CA LEU A 688 25.93 -12.48 -2.04
C LEU A 688 25.29 -11.10 -1.96
N LEU A 689 24.23 -10.91 -2.76
CA LEU A 689 23.41 -9.70 -2.83
C LEU A 689 21.99 -10.01 -2.34
N VAL A 690 21.42 -9.10 -1.56
CA VAL A 690 20.00 -9.10 -1.15
C VAL A 690 19.32 -8.01 -1.94
N ALA A 691 18.42 -8.40 -2.84
CA ALA A 691 17.68 -7.53 -3.76
C ALA A 691 16.24 -7.36 -3.26
N ILE A 692 15.90 -6.17 -2.73
CA ILE A 692 14.62 -5.92 -2.08
C ILE A 692 13.69 -5.19 -3.07
N ASN A 693 12.86 -5.96 -3.80
CA ASN A 693 11.91 -5.42 -4.77
C ASN A 693 12.56 -4.43 -5.76
N VAL A 694 13.52 -4.92 -6.51
CA VAL A 694 14.22 -4.13 -7.54
C VAL A 694 14.17 -4.81 -8.90
N GLN A 695 14.25 -4.02 -9.96
CA GLN A 695 14.39 -4.55 -11.32
C GLN A 695 15.71 -5.32 -11.46
N HIS A 696 15.70 -6.40 -12.21
CA HIS A 696 16.88 -7.22 -12.50
C HIS A 696 18.09 -6.41 -12.99
N GLN A 697 17.83 -5.34 -13.72
CA GLN A 697 18.86 -4.43 -14.20
C GLN A 697 19.67 -3.83 -13.04
N ALA A 698 19.04 -3.47 -11.92
CA ALA A 698 19.73 -2.87 -10.77
C ALA A 698 20.80 -3.82 -10.18
N VAL A 699 20.48 -5.12 -10.11
CA VAL A 699 21.44 -6.15 -9.66
C VAL A 699 22.62 -6.27 -10.64
N LEU A 700 22.35 -6.27 -11.93
CA LEU A 700 23.39 -6.38 -12.97
C LEU A 700 24.31 -5.14 -13.02
N GLU A 701 23.80 -3.94 -12.76
CA GLU A 701 24.60 -2.70 -12.63
C GLU A 701 25.63 -2.84 -11.49
N ILE A 702 25.24 -3.46 -10.37
CA ILE A 702 26.16 -3.72 -9.25
C ILE A 702 27.15 -4.82 -9.58
N ILE A 703 26.71 -5.97 -10.08
CA ILE A 703 27.62 -7.09 -10.42
C ILE A 703 28.69 -6.62 -11.42
N SER A 704 28.32 -5.77 -12.38
CA SER A 704 29.24 -5.25 -13.40
C SER A 704 30.09 -4.05 -12.95
N GLY A 705 29.95 -3.58 -11.71
CA GLY A 705 30.69 -2.46 -11.16
C GLY A 705 30.28 -1.08 -11.70
N ARG A 706 29.16 -0.97 -12.39
CA ARG A 706 28.64 0.33 -12.86
C ARG A 706 28.01 1.15 -11.74
N PHE A 707 27.62 0.50 -10.65
CA PHE A 707 27.18 1.14 -9.44
C PHE A 707 27.76 0.44 -8.22
N GLU A 708 28.28 1.19 -7.25
CA GLU A 708 28.78 0.66 -5.98
C GLU A 708 27.62 0.39 -5.03
N PRO A 709 27.52 -0.81 -4.41
CA PRO A 709 26.46 -1.13 -3.48
C PRO A 709 26.50 -0.21 -2.25
N GLN A 710 25.33 0.24 -1.81
CA GLN A 710 25.17 1.20 -0.71
C GLN A 710 24.10 0.77 0.29
N GLY A 711 23.33 -0.26 -0.02
CA GLY A 711 22.22 -0.73 0.80
C GLY A 711 22.70 -1.30 2.13
N LEU A 712 21.84 -1.20 3.14
CA LEU A 712 22.01 -1.76 4.49
C LEU A 712 20.78 -2.62 4.80
N LEU A 713 20.95 -3.70 5.54
CA LEU A 713 19.84 -4.57 5.93
C LEU A 713 18.88 -3.80 6.86
N PRO A 714 17.60 -3.62 6.48
CA PRO A 714 16.61 -2.99 7.34
C PRO A 714 15.97 -4.00 8.33
N MET A 715 16.54 -5.21 8.42
CA MET A 715 16.05 -6.36 9.17
C MET A 715 17.18 -7.32 9.48
N GLN A 716 17.01 -8.11 10.54
CA GLN A 716 17.90 -9.23 10.84
C GLN A 716 17.68 -10.40 9.87
N LEU A 717 18.74 -11.08 9.44
CA LEU A 717 18.63 -12.36 8.75
C LEU A 717 18.91 -13.49 9.76
N PRO A 718 17.94 -14.40 10.02
CA PRO A 718 18.02 -15.38 11.10
C PRO A 718 19.08 -16.45 10.85
N ALA A 719 19.74 -16.90 11.92
CA ALA A 719 20.70 -18.00 11.86
C ALA A 719 20.05 -19.32 11.46
N SER A 720 18.80 -19.53 11.83
CA SER A 720 18.05 -20.77 11.58
C SER A 720 16.56 -20.57 11.84
N MET A 721 15.75 -21.54 11.45
CA MET A 721 14.33 -21.56 11.84
C MET A 721 14.12 -21.72 13.36
N THR A 722 15.10 -22.26 14.10
CA THR A 722 15.04 -22.25 15.57
C THR A 722 15.09 -20.83 16.12
N ALA A 723 15.98 -19.99 15.62
CA ALA A 723 16.04 -18.57 16.00
C ALA A 723 14.72 -17.84 15.71
N VAL A 724 14.07 -18.17 14.60
CA VAL A 724 12.74 -17.63 14.24
C VAL A 724 11.64 -18.08 15.20
N GLU A 725 11.67 -19.33 15.68
CA GLU A 725 10.65 -19.84 16.62
C GLU A 725 10.86 -19.36 18.06
N GLU A 726 12.08 -19.01 18.43
CA GLU A 726 12.44 -18.57 19.78
C GLU A 726 12.25 -17.06 19.99
N GLN A 727 12.14 -16.27 18.92
CA GLN A 727 11.91 -14.84 19.01
C GLN A 727 10.49 -14.51 19.52
N CYS A 728 10.29 -13.29 19.99
CA CYS A 728 8.98 -12.74 20.35
C CYS A 728 8.39 -11.97 19.16
N GLU A 729 7.21 -12.33 18.69
CA GLU A 729 6.57 -11.73 17.50
C GLU A 729 6.46 -10.20 17.56
N ASP A 730 6.45 -9.62 18.76
CA ASP A 730 6.29 -8.18 18.99
C ASP A 730 7.60 -7.42 19.24
N ARG A 731 8.76 -8.10 19.26
CA ARG A 731 10.06 -7.48 19.57
C ARG A 731 10.95 -7.36 18.34
N PRO A 732 11.52 -6.18 18.09
CA PRO A 732 12.59 -6.02 17.12
C PRO A 732 13.93 -6.49 17.69
N HIS A 733 14.84 -6.91 16.82
CA HIS A 733 16.25 -7.24 17.15
C HIS A 733 16.45 -8.30 18.21
N ASP A 734 15.57 -9.28 18.32
CA ASP A 734 15.68 -10.35 19.32
C ASP A 734 15.99 -11.73 18.72
N MET A 735 16.22 -11.81 17.40
CA MET A 735 16.65 -13.07 16.76
C MET A 735 18.16 -13.26 16.82
N GLU A 736 18.61 -14.51 16.94
CA GLU A 736 19.98 -14.87 16.63
C GLU A 736 20.23 -14.71 15.13
N CYS A 737 21.15 -13.78 14.79
CA CYS A 737 21.50 -13.48 13.40
C CYS A 737 22.45 -14.51 12.79
N TYR A 738 22.31 -14.74 11.49
CA TYR A 738 23.25 -15.55 10.73
C TYR A 738 24.66 -14.96 10.77
N ARG A 739 25.66 -15.82 10.99
CA ARG A 739 27.07 -15.47 10.91
C ARG A 739 27.71 -16.22 9.75
N ASP A 740 28.28 -15.48 8.80
CA ASP A 740 28.91 -16.04 7.61
C ASP A 740 30.29 -16.67 7.92
N SER A 741 30.85 -17.32 6.90
CA SER A 741 32.18 -17.99 6.98
C SER A 741 33.34 -17.00 7.15
N GLU A 742 33.17 -15.72 6.96
CA GLU A 742 34.15 -14.65 7.15
C GLU A 742 34.00 -13.95 8.52
N GLY A 743 32.96 -14.31 9.28
CA GLY A 743 32.68 -13.81 10.63
C GLY A 743 31.75 -12.60 10.65
N ASN A 744 31.21 -12.15 9.51
CA ASN A 744 30.23 -11.10 9.47
C ASN A 744 28.89 -11.58 10.03
N VAL A 745 28.18 -10.71 10.73
CA VAL A 745 26.84 -10.98 11.27
C VAL A 745 25.83 -10.23 10.41
N TYR A 746 24.84 -10.94 9.87
CA TYR A 746 23.81 -10.34 9.02
C TYR A 746 22.69 -9.74 9.88
N ASP A 747 23.09 -8.75 10.66
CA ASP A 747 22.22 -8.02 11.58
C ASP A 747 21.65 -6.76 10.91
N PHE A 748 20.71 -6.12 11.56
CA PHE A 748 20.20 -4.78 11.18
C PHE A 748 21.35 -3.79 10.94
N ALA A 749 21.23 -2.95 9.93
CA ALA A 749 22.22 -1.98 9.47
C ALA A 749 23.53 -2.57 8.92
N PHE A 750 23.62 -3.88 8.71
CA PHE A 750 24.76 -4.51 8.04
C PHE A 750 24.66 -4.35 6.52
N GLY A 751 25.79 -4.08 5.89
CA GLY A 751 25.97 -4.04 4.43
C GLY A 751 27.43 -3.79 4.08
N MET A 752 27.78 -4.06 2.81
CA MET A 752 29.14 -3.91 2.30
C MET A 752 29.14 -3.07 1.04
N ASN A 753 30.25 -2.37 0.81
CA ASN A 753 30.63 -1.76 -0.46
C ASN A 753 31.97 -2.33 -0.98
N TRP A 754 32.55 -1.75 -2.02
CA TRP A 754 33.83 -2.25 -2.55
C TRP A 754 35.00 -2.15 -1.56
N SER A 755 34.89 -1.29 -0.55
CA SER A 755 35.90 -1.10 0.50
C SER A 755 35.73 -2.03 1.72
N GLY A 756 34.65 -2.78 1.78
CA GLY A 756 34.30 -3.68 2.89
C GLY A 756 32.99 -3.27 3.59
N VAL A 757 32.89 -3.57 4.89
CA VAL A 757 31.67 -3.27 5.67
C VAL A 757 31.45 -1.77 5.75
N ILE A 758 30.22 -1.33 5.45
CA ILE A 758 29.79 0.06 5.52
C ILE A 758 29.71 0.49 7.00
N SER A 759 30.36 1.62 7.33
CA SER A 759 30.36 2.22 8.66
C SER A 759 30.31 3.73 8.56
N ASP A 760 29.25 4.23 7.93
CA ASP A 760 29.01 5.65 7.71
C ASP A 760 28.05 6.28 8.75
N ASP A 761 27.63 7.52 8.53
CA ASP A 761 26.76 8.22 9.46
C ASP A 761 25.34 7.65 9.52
N ARG A 762 24.90 6.93 8.48
CA ARG A 762 23.61 6.22 8.46
C ARG A 762 23.64 5.08 9.49
N VAL A 763 24.68 4.26 9.47
CA VAL A 763 24.90 3.17 10.44
C VAL A 763 24.94 3.74 11.85
N LYS A 764 25.74 4.81 12.09
CA LYS A 764 25.86 5.44 13.42
C LYS A 764 24.55 6.01 13.94
N ARG A 765 23.70 6.57 13.06
CA ARG A 765 22.40 7.15 13.43
C ARG A 765 21.43 6.13 13.98
N TYR A 766 21.44 4.93 13.44
CA TYR A 766 20.47 3.87 13.75
C TYR A 766 21.07 2.68 14.50
N SER A 767 22.40 2.64 14.72
CA SER A 767 23.03 1.65 15.61
C SER A 767 22.60 1.88 17.06
N ARG A 768 22.30 0.80 17.75
CA ARG A 768 21.94 0.80 19.18
C ARG A 768 23.16 0.81 20.06
#